data_9b37264cd3037aea41adc5b96ca60ae7
#
_entry.id   9b37264cd3037aea41adc5b96ca60ae7
#
_cell.length_a   1.000
_cell.length_b   1.000
_cell.length_c   1.000
_cell.angle_alpha   90.00
_cell.angle_beta   90.00
_cell.angle_gamma   90.00
#
_symmetry.space_group_name_H-M   'P 1'
#
loop_
_entity.id
_entity.type
_entity.pdbx_description
1 polymer ?
#
loop_
_entity_poly.entity_id
_entity_poly.type
_entity_poly.pdbx_seq_one_letter_code
_entity_poly.pdbx_strand_id
1 'polypeptide(L)'
;MKLWLTTILLLISYAANAQEDNIDRLYHFEEVEITASSKSGTHYSSPISTTTLNLAKLDNRGIASAKELSALAPNFYQPDYGSSITSSIYVRGFGSRIDQPVMGMTIDEVPVMNKNGYDFDFYDIRSVELLRGPQSTLYGRNTSGGVMNIRTLSPMVWQGWRAMAEITSNLSYRATLAHYLKPKESFGLSVAAAYSHDGGFFRNTLRDEMCDSGDNFSLRLRLQWQLNNGWSLDNSLSAGYTNEGGYAYHPYNPETGEYSPIAYNDPSGYERLTINEGFVAKYSGERIRLTSITSYSHLGDKMTLDQDFSPKSMFVMQQRQREHSITEDIIIRNANEQQRWQWLSGAFIFAKWLDMSSPVTFKHDGIDELILGNINKGLHTVFPNNNMMFNCNNFVINSDFTIPTYGIALYHHSTIRLGSWTLTAGLRLDVEHTSMRYNSNTTIPYRFDLTMPEYKDIYSEFSGREKQLFIELLPKVAAMYNMGCGNIYATISRGYKSGGFNTQIFSDILQVKMMNDMMKELGVELESAGATTSYNSAEATKYKPETTWNFEIGTHLQPVDGLDIDASLFWIECFDQQVTVLPKGMSTGRMMSNAARARSAGVELSASYNFKGLSLMADYGFTDARFRKYDDGTANYQGNTLPYAPQNTLSLMAGYTWHFDTKTLKSLTLMADWRAIGRIYWNEANTLSQGIYSLLGAQLSLNFKNATLTLWGKNLTNESYDVFYFKSVGKEFFSKGAPLHFGVRLNINI
;
A
#
# COMPACT_ATOMS: atom_id res chain seq x y z
N MET A 1 21.73 22.87 -20.49
CA MET A 1 21.04 23.96 -19.76
C MET A 1 20.46 25.07 -20.63
N LYS A 2 21.21 25.73 -21.54
CA LYS A 2 20.67 26.80 -22.42
C LYS A 2 19.57 26.33 -23.38
N LEU A 3 19.67 25.13 -23.95
CA LEU A 3 18.65 24.57 -24.87
C LEU A 3 17.32 24.29 -24.16
N TRP A 4 17.38 23.81 -22.93
CA TRP A 4 16.16 23.50 -22.10
C TRP A 4 15.45 24.80 -21.67
N LEU A 5 16.18 25.86 -21.31
CA LEU A 5 15.56 27.15 -20.98
C LEU A 5 14.87 27.78 -22.21
N THR A 6 15.46 27.65 -23.41
CA THR A 6 14.86 28.16 -24.64
C THR A 6 13.61 27.36 -25.03
N THR A 7 13.59 26.04 -24.81
CA THR A 7 12.41 25.20 -25.07
C THR A 7 11.28 25.51 -24.09
N ILE A 8 11.60 25.74 -22.81
CA ILE A 8 10.63 26.15 -21.79
C ILE A 8 10.06 27.54 -22.09
N LEU A 9 10.90 28.51 -22.51
CA LEU A 9 10.46 29.85 -22.92
C LEU A 9 9.61 29.84 -24.20
N LEU A 10 9.90 28.95 -25.15
CA LEU A 10 9.08 28.74 -26.35
C LEU A 10 7.71 28.09 -26.03
N LEU A 11 7.67 27.13 -25.12
CA LEU A 11 6.43 26.55 -24.64
C LEU A 11 5.57 27.56 -23.88
N ILE A 12 6.16 28.42 -23.07
CA ILE A 12 5.46 29.51 -22.36
C ILE A 12 4.92 30.56 -23.37
N SER A 13 5.65 30.89 -24.44
CA SER A 13 5.18 31.84 -25.45
C SER A 13 4.05 31.27 -26.32
N TYR A 14 4.02 29.95 -26.53
CA TYR A 14 2.95 29.27 -27.27
C TYR A 14 1.67 29.15 -26.42
N ALA A 15 1.82 28.89 -25.12
CA ALA A 15 0.71 28.80 -24.15
C ALA A 15 -0.03 30.14 -23.97
N ALA A 16 0.61 31.28 -24.26
CA ALA A 16 0.00 32.61 -24.09
C ALA A 16 -1.13 32.94 -25.08
N ASN A 17 -1.33 32.14 -26.12
CA ASN A 17 -2.28 32.41 -27.20
C ASN A 17 -3.51 31.47 -27.26
N ALA A 18 -3.74 30.59 -26.29
CA ALA A 18 -4.85 29.64 -26.29
C ALA A 18 -6.10 30.12 -25.51
N GLN A 19 -7.25 29.61 -25.90
CA GLN A 19 -8.64 30.05 -25.62
C GLN A 19 -9.05 30.11 -24.13
N GLU A 20 -9.96 31.02 -23.77
CA GLU A 20 -10.25 31.58 -22.43
C GLU A 20 -10.92 30.66 -21.38
N ASP A 21 -11.47 29.47 -21.71
CA ASP A 21 -12.51 28.83 -20.92
C ASP A 21 -12.08 27.70 -19.93
N ASN A 22 -10.83 27.26 -19.92
CA ASN A 22 -10.50 25.99 -19.26
C ASN A 22 -9.96 26.06 -17.82
N ILE A 23 -9.38 27.15 -17.36
CA ILE A 23 -8.75 27.22 -16.03
C ILE A 23 -9.76 27.49 -14.92
N ASP A 24 -10.76 28.33 -15.14
CA ASP A 24 -11.84 28.57 -14.17
C ASP A 24 -12.63 27.27 -13.90
N ARG A 25 -12.75 26.39 -14.90
CA ARG A 25 -13.33 25.05 -14.70
C ARG A 25 -12.47 24.13 -13.83
N LEU A 26 -11.16 24.27 -13.81
CA LEU A 26 -10.24 23.47 -12.96
C LEU A 26 -10.42 23.73 -11.47
N TYR A 27 -10.68 24.98 -11.09
CA TYR A 27 -10.74 25.42 -9.69
C TYR A 27 -12.17 25.68 -9.21
N HIS A 28 -13.15 25.90 -10.11
CA HIS A 28 -14.56 26.11 -9.79
C HIS A 28 -15.43 24.85 -9.76
N PHE A 29 -14.87 23.65 -9.97
CA PHE A 29 -15.56 22.42 -9.58
C PHE A 29 -15.46 22.20 -8.06
N GLU A 30 -15.81 23.24 -7.27
CA GLU A 30 -15.90 23.15 -5.80
C GLU A 30 -17.07 22.29 -5.33
N GLU A 31 -18.11 22.14 -6.11
CA GLU A 31 -19.08 21.06 -5.92
C GLU A 31 -18.56 19.83 -6.70
N VAL A 32 -17.67 19.10 -6.05
CA VAL A 32 -17.46 17.72 -6.43
C VAL A 32 -18.81 17.03 -6.32
N GLU A 33 -19.53 16.91 -7.43
CA GLU A 33 -20.34 15.73 -7.61
C GLU A 33 -19.38 14.56 -7.37
N ILE A 34 -19.37 14.09 -6.13
CA ILE A 34 -18.84 12.77 -5.82
C ILE A 34 -19.73 11.88 -6.66
N THR A 35 -19.32 11.66 -7.90
CA THR A 35 -19.96 10.69 -8.76
C THR A 35 -19.84 9.41 -7.98
N ALA A 36 -20.93 9.09 -7.29
CA ALA A 36 -21.02 7.91 -6.48
C ALA A 36 -20.43 6.76 -7.28
N SER A 37 -19.46 6.06 -6.72
CA SER A 37 -19.06 4.77 -7.28
C SER A 37 -20.33 3.97 -7.47
N SER A 38 -20.37 3.04 -8.40
CA SER A 38 -21.53 2.17 -8.56
C SER A 38 -21.95 1.50 -7.25
N LYS A 39 -21.08 1.52 -6.24
CA LYS A 39 -21.24 0.89 -4.92
C LYS A 39 -21.44 1.87 -3.75
N SER A 40 -20.98 3.12 -3.82
CA SER A 40 -21.07 4.08 -2.71
C SER A 40 -21.97 5.28 -3.05
N GLY A 41 -22.59 5.88 -2.04
CA GLY A 41 -23.29 7.16 -2.13
C GLY A 41 -22.33 8.36 -2.08
N THR A 42 -22.87 9.56 -2.05
CA THR A 42 -22.09 10.79 -1.83
C THR A 42 -21.55 10.83 -0.39
N HIS A 43 -20.54 11.66 -0.14
CA HIS A 43 -19.95 11.88 1.19
C HIS A 43 -21.02 12.11 2.28
N TYR A 44 -21.95 13.04 2.03
CA TYR A 44 -23.04 13.35 2.97
C TYR A 44 -24.18 12.32 3.04
N SER A 45 -24.24 11.37 2.10
CA SER A 45 -25.30 10.35 2.08
C SER A 45 -24.83 8.98 2.59
N SER A 46 -23.56 8.83 2.95
CA SER A 46 -22.96 7.57 3.36
C SER A 46 -22.64 7.54 4.84
N PRO A 47 -23.14 6.55 5.61
CA PRO A 47 -22.83 6.41 7.04
C PRO A 47 -21.44 5.77 7.23
N ILE A 48 -20.37 6.51 6.83
CA ILE A 48 -18.98 6.04 6.78
C ILE A 48 -18.05 7.23 6.94
N SER A 49 -16.96 7.08 7.70
CA SER A 49 -15.86 8.06 7.73
C SER A 49 -15.13 8.10 6.40
N THR A 50 -15.10 9.26 5.75
CA THR A 50 -14.46 9.47 4.45
C THR A 50 -13.53 10.67 4.47
N THR A 51 -12.49 10.65 3.63
CA THR A 51 -11.68 11.81 3.28
C THR A 51 -11.53 11.87 1.77
N THR A 52 -11.92 12.99 1.17
CA THR A 52 -11.82 13.20 -0.27
C THR A 52 -10.81 14.28 -0.58
N LEU A 53 -9.79 13.90 -1.37
CA LEU A 53 -8.77 14.79 -1.91
C LEU A 53 -9.03 14.96 -3.41
N ASN A 54 -9.54 16.09 -3.81
CA ASN A 54 -9.70 16.43 -5.23
C ASN A 54 -8.37 16.91 -5.83
N LEU A 55 -8.33 17.10 -7.14
CA LEU A 55 -7.14 17.54 -7.87
C LEU A 55 -6.50 18.79 -7.25
N ALA A 56 -7.30 19.81 -6.91
CA ALA A 56 -6.81 21.04 -6.29
C ALA A 56 -6.15 20.78 -4.93
N LYS A 57 -6.75 19.94 -4.08
CA LYS A 57 -6.16 19.55 -2.78
C LYS A 57 -4.88 18.74 -2.96
N LEU A 58 -4.79 17.86 -3.97
CA LEU A 58 -3.58 17.09 -4.28
C LEU A 58 -2.45 18.02 -4.77
N ASP A 59 -2.74 18.91 -5.74
CA ASP A 59 -1.78 19.86 -6.29
C ASP A 59 -1.30 20.86 -5.22
N ASN A 60 -2.22 21.39 -4.41
CA ASN A 60 -1.93 22.35 -3.35
C ASN A 60 -1.10 21.77 -2.19
N ARG A 61 -1.09 20.46 -2.01
CA ARG A 61 -0.27 19.76 -1.00
C ARG A 61 0.97 19.10 -1.62
N GLY A 62 1.15 19.22 -2.93
CA GLY A 62 2.27 18.60 -3.65
C GLY A 62 2.25 17.09 -3.53
N ILE A 63 1.07 16.46 -3.52
CA ILE A 63 0.90 15.01 -3.39
C ILE A 63 1.12 14.37 -4.76
N ALA A 64 2.13 13.54 -4.83
CA ALA A 64 2.60 12.96 -6.08
C ALA A 64 2.49 11.43 -6.13
N SER A 65 2.22 10.77 -4.99
CA SER A 65 2.05 9.32 -4.90
C SER A 65 1.12 8.92 -3.75
N ALA A 66 0.74 7.65 -3.70
CA ALA A 66 -0.08 7.11 -2.61
C ALA A 66 0.64 7.20 -1.24
N LYS A 67 1.97 7.06 -1.19
CA LYS A 67 2.78 7.19 0.04
C LYS A 67 2.64 8.57 0.69
N GLU A 68 2.54 9.62 -0.10
CA GLU A 68 2.43 10.99 0.40
C GLU A 68 1.07 11.33 1.02
N LEU A 69 0.08 10.42 0.93
CA LEU A 69 -1.21 10.53 1.60
C LEU A 69 -1.13 10.32 3.13
N SER A 70 0.00 9.84 3.65
CA SER A 70 0.21 9.63 5.09
C SER A 70 -0.14 10.85 5.91
N ALA A 71 -0.96 10.62 6.95
CA ALA A 71 -1.47 11.62 7.88
C ALA A 71 -2.35 12.74 7.27
N LEU A 72 -2.66 12.70 5.97
CA LEU A 72 -3.61 13.63 5.34
C LEU A 72 -5.07 13.24 5.56
N ALA A 73 -5.29 12.05 6.10
CA ALA A 73 -6.57 11.61 6.62
C ALA A 73 -6.38 11.13 8.06
N PRO A 74 -7.34 11.35 8.96
CA PRO A 74 -7.26 10.89 10.33
C PRO A 74 -7.01 9.38 10.40
N ASN A 75 -6.06 8.95 11.26
CA ASN A 75 -5.72 7.54 11.49
C ASN A 75 -5.33 6.75 10.23
N PHE A 76 -4.84 7.43 9.19
CA PHE A 76 -4.27 6.84 8.00
C PHE A 76 -2.77 7.08 7.97
N TYR A 77 -1.99 6.02 7.83
CA TYR A 77 -0.53 6.08 7.80
C TYR A 77 0.03 5.08 6.80
N GLN A 78 0.86 5.56 5.89
CA GLN A 78 1.61 4.77 4.92
C GLN A 78 3.06 5.23 4.96
N PRO A 79 3.94 4.55 5.73
CA PRO A 79 5.35 4.92 5.81
C PRO A 79 6.06 4.67 4.48
N ASP A 80 7.02 5.53 4.16
CA ASP A 80 7.95 5.35 3.05
C ASP A 80 9.28 4.78 3.58
N TYR A 81 9.43 3.46 3.56
CA TYR A 81 10.58 2.79 4.18
C TYR A 81 11.30 1.81 3.27
N GLY A 82 11.12 1.93 1.98
CA GLY A 82 11.79 1.03 1.05
C GLY A 82 11.19 1.08 -0.34
N SER A 83 11.38 0.02 -1.10
CA SER A 83 10.83 -0.11 -2.44
C SER A 83 9.30 -0.26 -2.44
N SER A 84 8.69 -0.14 -3.60
CA SER A 84 7.24 -0.22 -3.79
C SER A 84 6.62 -1.55 -3.30
N ILE A 85 7.39 -2.65 -3.26
CA ILE A 85 6.93 -3.94 -2.71
C ILE A 85 6.69 -3.86 -1.19
N THR A 86 7.40 -2.99 -0.50
CA THR A 86 7.32 -2.85 0.97
C THR A 86 6.18 -1.94 1.43
N SER A 87 5.45 -1.30 0.52
CA SER A 87 4.33 -0.42 0.85
C SER A 87 3.29 -1.10 1.75
N SER A 88 3.07 -0.51 2.91
CA SER A 88 2.13 -1.00 3.92
C SER A 88 1.22 0.14 4.37
N ILE A 89 -0.08 -0.11 4.33
CA ILE A 89 -1.08 0.87 4.77
C ILE A 89 -1.58 0.49 6.15
N TYR A 90 -1.59 1.45 7.06
CA TYR A 90 -2.16 1.34 8.41
C TYR A 90 -3.37 2.26 8.53
N VAL A 91 -4.49 1.70 8.96
CA VAL A 91 -5.74 2.42 9.18
C VAL A 91 -6.27 2.05 10.56
N ARG A 92 -6.53 3.06 11.40
CA ARG A 92 -7.08 2.85 12.75
C ARG A 92 -6.25 1.86 13.58
N GLY A 93 -4.93 1.87 13.41
CA GLY A 93 -3.99 1.00 14.14
C GLY A 93 -3.78 -0.39 13.54
N PHE A 94 -4.55 -0.82 12.54
CA PHE A 94 -4.35 -2.08 11.84
C PHE A 94 -3.60 -1.88 10.54
N GLY A 95 -2.72 -2.81 10.21
CA GLY A 95 -1.92 -2.80 8.99
C GLY A 95 -1.36 -4.19 8.68
N SER A 96 -0.65 -4.31 7.56
CA SER A 96 0.01 -5.55 7.18
C SER A 96 1.32 -5.25 6.47
N ARG A 97 2.41 -5.75 7.01
CA ARG A 97 3.75 -5.64 6.39
C ARG A 97 3.95 -6.66 5.27
N ILE A 98 3.42 -7.86 5.46
CA ILE A 98 3.61 -9.00 4.57
C ILE A 98 2.22 -9.47 4.10
N ASP A 99 2.15 -10.02 2.90
CA ASP A 99 0.98 -10.63 2.27
C ASP A 99 -0.23 -9.70 2.08
N GLN A 100 -1.39 -10.05 2.64
CA GLN A 100 -2.66 -9.41 2.30
C GLN A 100 -2.80 -8.01 2.92
N PRO A 101 -3.25 -6.99 2.17
CA PRO A 101 -3.47 -5.65 2.71
C PRO A 101 -4.74 -5.59 3.59
N VAL A 102 -4.81 -4.60 4.48
CA VAL A 102 -6.02 -4.29 5.25
C VAL A 102 -6.96 -3.33 4.50
N MET A 103 -6.43 -2.63 3.50
CA MET A 103 -7.16 -1.64 2.70
C MET A 103 -7.17 -2.05 1.24
N GLY A 104 -8.36 -2.10 0.63
CA GLY A 104 -8.52 -2.31 -0.81
C GLY A 104 -8.24 -1.05 -1.60
N MET A 105 -7.89 -1.20 -2.88
CA MET A 105 -7.71 -0.08 -3.81
C MET A 105 -8.50 -0.31 -5.09
N THR A 106 -9.15 0.76 -5.59
CA THR A 106 -9.76 0.77 -6.93
C THR A 106 -9.28 1.97 -7.72
N ILE A 107 -9.14 1.81 -9.03
CA ILE A 107 -8.88 2.91 -9.98
C ILE A 107 -10.01 2.90 -11.00
N ASP A 108 -10.78 3.98 -11.09
CA ASP A 108 -11.97 4.09 -11.93
C ASP A 108 -12.95 2.90 -11.78
N GLU A 109 -13.23 2.50 -10.51
CA GLU A 109 -14.06 1.37 -10.09
C GLU A 109 -13.42 -0.02 -10.29
N VAL A 110 -12.28 -0.14 -10.98
CA VAL A 110 -11.56 -1.38 -11.23
C VAL A 110 -10.69 -1.75 -10.02
N PRO A 111 -10.83 -2.95 -9.42
CA PRO A 111 -10.05 -3.34 -8.26
C PRO A 111 -8.59 -3.65 -8.61
N VAL A 112 -7.66 -3.16 -7.79
CA VAL A 112 -6.24 -3.55 -7.83
C VAL A 112 -6.06 -4.76 -6.92
N MET A 113 -5.85 -5.95 -7.50
CA MET A 113 -5.90 -7.23 -6.78
C MET A 113 -4.64 -7.55 -5.98
N ASN A 114 -3.49 -6.95 -6.32
CA ASN A 114 -2.22 -7.18 -5.65
C ASN A 114 -1.70 -5.87 -5.02
N LYS A 115 -1.35 -5.92 -3.72
CA LYS A 115 -0.85 -4.74 -3.00
C LYS A 115 0.48 -4.20 -3.55
N ASN A 116 1.29 -5.03 -4.22
CA ASN A 116 2.53 -4.59 -4.85
C ASN A 116 2.28 -3.58 -5.99
N GLY A 117 1.03 -3.46 -6.47
CA GLY A 117 0.59 -2.44 -7.42
C GLY A 117 0.00 -1.18 -6.77
N TYR A 118 0.00 -1.04 -5.43
CA TYR A 118 -0.64 0.08 -4.73
C TYR A 118 0.21 1.36 -4.72
N ASP A 119 1.51 1.22 -4.81
CA ASP A 119 2.43 2.35 -4.83
C ASP A 119 2.78 2.71 -6.28
N PHE A 120 2.32 3.87 -6.71
CA PHE A 120 2.57 4.42 -8.04
C PHE A 120 2.47 5.94 -8.02
N ASP A 121 3.12 6.58 -8.98
CA ASP A 121 3.07 8.03 -9.15
C ASP A 121 1.69 8.50 -9.60
N PHE A 122 1.18 9.54 -8.95
CA PHE A 122 -0.07 10.17 -9.34
C PHE A 122 0.13 11.04 -10.59
N TYR A 123 -0.44 10.60 -11.67
CA TYR A 123 -0.58 11.37 -12.90
C TYR A 123 -2.01 11.21 -13.40
N ASP A 124 -2.58 12.24 -13.99
CA ASP A 124 -3.94 12.18 -14.53
C ASP A 124 -5.04 11.87 -13.48
N ILE A 125 -4.77 12.17 -12.21
CA ILE A 125 -5.71 11.90 -11.11
C ILE A 125 -6.67 13.07 -10.92
N ARG A 126 -7.98 12.76 -10.87
CA ARG A 126 -9.05 13.70 -10.52
C ARG A 126 -9.24 13.79 -9.01
N SER A 127 -9.30 12.65 -8.33
CA SER A 127 -9.54 12.58 -6.90
C SER A 127 -9.08 11.26 -6.30
N VAL A 128 -8.75 11.32 -5.01
CA VAL A 128 -8.54 10.16 -4.13
C VAL A 128 -9.55 10.23 -3.01
N GLU A 129 -10.30 9.16 -2.80
CA GLU A 129 -11.28 9.00 -1.73
C GLU A 129 -10.84 7.87 -0.81
N LEU A 130 -10.68 8.17 0.49
CA LEU A 130 -10.30 7.22 1.52
C LEU A 130 -11.53 6.92 2.37
N LEU A 131 -12.07 5.70 2.25
CA LEU A 131 -13.14 5.17 3.08
C LEU A 131 -12.51 4.42 4.25
N ARG A 132 -12.68 4.90 5.48
CA ARG A 132 -12.10 4.28 6.68
C ARG A 132 -13.12 3.37 7.39
N GLY A 133 -12.60 2.33 8.05
CA GLY A 133 -13.40 1.25 8.62
C GLY A 133 -13.82 0.20 7.59
N PRO A 134 -14.31 -0.98 8.02
CA PRO A 134 -14.58 -2.10 7.16
C PRO A 134 -15.59 -1.80 6.05
N GLN A 135 -15.18 -2.05 4.81
CA GLN A 135 -16.01 -1.92 3.60
C GLN A 135 -16.31 -3.28 2.94
N SER A 136 -16.06 -4.38 3.66
CA SER A 136 -16.09 -5.72 3.08
C SER A 136 -17.47 -6.15 2.57
N THR A 137 -18.57 -5.57 3.07
CA THR A 137 -19.93 -5.86 2.57
C THR A 137 -20.12 -5.49 1.10
N LEU A 138 -19.46 -4.42 0.60
CA LEU A 138 -19.56 -4.00 -0.80
C LEU A 138 -18.32 -4.35 -1.61
N TYR A 139 -17.12 -4.23 -1.02
CA TYR A 139 -15.86 -4.39 -1.74
C TYR A 139 -15.20 -5.76 -1.51
N GLY A 140 -15.64 -6.53 -0.48
CA GLY A 140 -15.20 -7.89 -0.24
C GLY A 140 -13.85 -7.98 0.47
N ARG A 141 -13.02 -8.91 0.01
CA ARG A 141 -11.73 -9.28 0.61
C ARG A 141 -10.79 -8.10 0.80
N ASN A 142 -9.95 -8.18 1.86
CA ASN A 142 -8.86 -7.23 2.09
C ASN A 142 -9.30 -5.77 2.25
N THR A 143 -10.49 -5.55 2.81
CA THR A 143 -11.06 -4.22 3.05
C THR A 143 -11.51 -4.06 4.51
N SER A 144 -10.86 -4.78 5.43
CA SER A 144 -11.12 -4.72 6.87
C SER A 144 -10.75 -3.38 7.51
N GLY A 145 -9.80 -2.64 6.94
CA GLY A 145 -9.42 -1.29 7.36
C GLY A 145 -10.07 -0.19 6.52
N GLY A 146 -10.49 -0.49 5.29
CA GLY A 146 -11.09 0.51 4.40
C GLY A 146 -10.88 0.26 2.93
N VAL A 147 -11.15 1.30 2.12
CA VAL A 147 -10.94 1.31 0.67
C VAL A 147 -10.39 2.66 0.24
N MET A 148 -9.42 2.65 -0.67
CA MET A 148 -8.92 3.80 -1.40
C MET A 148 -9.50 3.77 -2.82
N ASN A 149 -10.37 4.71 -3.15
CA ASN A 149 -10.92 4.88 -4.48
C ASN A 149 -10.18 6.01 -5.19
N ILE A 150 -9.53 5.71 -6.30
CA ILE A 150 -8.83 6.67 -7.15
C ILE A 150 -9.63 6.86 -8.43
N ARG A 151 -9.82 8.11 -8.82
CA ARG A 151 -10.47 8.47 -10.08
C ARG A 151 -9.55 9.29 -10.94
N THR A 152 -9.51 8.95 -12.23
CA THR A 152 -8.74 9.68 -13.22
C THR A 152 -9.59 10.74 -13.92
N LEU A 153 -8.96 11.65 -14.64
CA LEU A 153 -9.66 12.68 -15.42
C LEU A 153 -10.39 12.04 -16.62
N SER A 154 -11.63 12.45 -16.82
CA SER A 154 -12.49 11.91 -17.88
C SER A 154 -12.37 12.71 -19.18
N PRO A 155 -12.10 12.09 -20.34
CA PRO A 155 -12.08 12.79 -21.62
C PRO A 155 -13.45 13.30 -22.07
N MET A 156 -14.54 12.85 -21.44
CA MET A 156 -15.88 13.41 -21.70
C MET A 156 -16.07 14.77 -21.04
N VAL A 157 -15.31 15.08 -19.99
CA VAL A 157 -15.38 16.32 -19.19
C VAL A 157 -14.22 17.25 -19.53
N TRP A 158 -13.00 16.70 -19.62
CA TRP A 158 -11.75 17.43 -19.89
C TRP A 158 -11.39 17.35 -21.35
N GLN A 159 -10.83 18.44 -21.91
CA GLN A 159 -10.31 18.49 -23.26
C GLN A 159 -9.04 19.33 -23.28
N GLY A 160 -8.16 19.06 -24.27
CA GLY A 160 -6.90 19.76 -24.43
C GLY A 160 -5.69 19.03 -23.85
N TRP A 161 -4.60 19.76 -23.66
CA TRP A 161 -3.33 19.25 -23.19
C TRP A 161 -3.09 19.62 -21.74
N ARG A 162 -2.58 18.67 -20.97
CA ARG A 162 -1.95 18.90 -19.66
C ARG A 162 -0.51 18.45 -19.69
N ALA A 163 0.40 19.31 -19.27
CA ALA A 163 1.80 18.97 -19.12
C ALA A 163 2.29 19.44 -17.74
N MET A 164 3.16 18.66 -17.10
CA MET A 164 3.83 19.03 -15.87
C MET A 164 5.31 18.69 -15.97
N ALA A 165 6.17 19.55 -15.45
CA ALA A 165 7.58 19.29 -15.24
C ALA A 165 7.98 19.76 -13.84
N GLU A 166 8.75 18.94 -13.14
CA GLU A 166 9.24 19.21 -11.77
C GLU A 166 10.70 18.81 -11.65
N ILE A 167 11.45 19.57 -10.87
CA ILE A 167 12.82 19.26 -10.45
C ILE A 167 13.01 19.61 -8.99
N THR A 168 13.80 18.81 -8.27
CA THR A 168 14.02 18.94 -6.84
C THR A 168 15.51 19.10 -6.49
N SER A 169 15.78 19.52 -5.26
CA SER A 169 17.15 19.73 -4.74
C SER A 169 17.99 18.46 -4.64
N ASN A 170 17.35 17.28 -4.52
CA ASN A 170 18.03 15.97 -4.52
C ASN A 170 18.19 15.39 -5.93
N LEU A 171 18.07 16.23 -6.98
CA LEU A 171 18.15 15.83 -8.39
C LEU A 171 17.05 14.87 -8.85
N SER A 172 15.96 14.76 -8.10
CA SER A 172 14.77 14.10 -8.62
C SER A 172 14.07 14.98 -9.65
N TYR A 173 13.49 14.37 -10.68
CA TYR A 173 12.71 15.10 -11.68
C TYR A 173 11.53 14.27 -12.15
N ARG A 174 10.45 14.96 -12.52
CA ARG A 174 9.21 14.34 -13.00
C ARG A 174 8.67 15.10 -14.20
N ALA A 175 8.13 14.36 -15.15
CA ALA A 175 7.42 14.92 -16.29
C ALA A 175 6.13 14.13 -16.55
N THR A 176 5.03 14.83 -16.77
CA THR A 176 3.78 14.22 -17.21
C THR A 176 3.23 14.94 -18.44
N LEU A 177 2.60 14.20 -19.33
CA LEU A 177 1.92 14.72 -20.49
C LEU A 177 0.62 13.96 -20.71
N ALA A 178 -0.48 14.69 -20.82
CA ALA A 178 -1.77 14.11 -21.11
C ALA A 178 -2.52 14.90 -22.19
N HIS A 179 -3.27 14.20 -23.01
CA HIS A 179 -4.13 14.80 -24.03
C HIS A 179 -5.54 14.19 -23.98
N TYR A 180 -6.54 15.07 -23.90
CA TYR A 180 -7.95 14.71 -23.80
C TYR A 180 -8.68 15.20 -25.03
N LEU A 181 -9.34 14.29 -25.72
CA LEU A 181 -10.09 14.53 -26.95
C LEU A 181 -11.54 14.11 -26.78
N LYS A 182 -12.46 14.92 -27.26
CA LYS A 182 -13.88 14.59 -27.40
C LYS A 182 -14.28 14.80 -28.84
N PRO A 183 -13.90 13.87 -29.78
CA PRO A 183 -14.18 14.03 -31.21
C PRO A 183 -15.67 14.08 -31.55
N LYS A 184 -16.50 13.51 -30.68
CA LYS A 184 -17.98 13.52 -30.77
C LYS A 184 -18.55 13.72 -29.37
N GLU A 185 -19.76 14.24 -29.26
CA GLU A 185 -20.48 14.38 -27.99
C GLU A 185 -20.66 13.04 -27.26
N SER A 186 -20.70 11.94 -28.01
CA SER A 186 -20.85 10.59 -27.47
C SER A 186 -19.56 9.82 -27.26
N PHE A 187 -18.39 10.38 -27.61
CA PHE A 187 -17.12 9.66 -27.55
C PHE A 187 -15.96 10.54 -27.07
N GLY A 188 -15.25 10.07 -26.06
CA GLY A 188 -14.05 10.69 -25.53
C GLY A 188 -12.86 9.71 -25.50
N LEU A 189 -11.68 10.25 -25.72
CA LEU A 189 -10.39 9.54 -25.70
C LEU A 189 -9.39 10.37 -24.92
N SER A 190 -8.62 9.75 -24.04
CA SER A 190 -7.44 10.37 -23.44
C SER A 190 -6.22 9.44 -23.47
N VAL A 191 -5.05 10.06 -23.59
CA VAL A 191 -3.74 9.41 -23.44
C VAL A 191 -2.95 10.22 -22.43
N ALA A 192 -2.39 9.58 -21.40
CA ALA A 192 -1.56 10.20 -20.39
C ALA A 192 -0.30 9.38 -20.18
N ALA A 193 0.86 10.05 -20.11
CA ALA A 193 2.15 9.44 -19.83
C ALA A 193 2.87 10.20 -18.72
N ALA A 194 3.61 9.48 -17.89
CA ALA A 194 4.42 10.04 -16.84
C ALA A 194 5.78 9.34 -16.77
N TYR A 195 6.82 10.12 -16.48
CA TYR A 195 8.14 9.62 -16.15
C TYR A 195 8.64 10.36 -14.90
N SER A 196 9.20 9.62 -13.96
CA SER A 196 9.88 10.20 -12.80
C SER A 196 11.21 9.50 -12.56
N HIS A 197 12.19 10.31 -12.16
CA HIS A 197 13.47 9.86 -11.60
C HIS A 197 13.56 10.35 -10.17
N ASP A 198 13.82 9.47 -9.23
CA ASP A 198 14.15 9.80 -7.85
C ASP A 198 15.67 9.75 -7.68
N GLY A 199 16.28 10.89 -7.30
CA GLY A 199 17.71 10.98 -7.08
C GLY A 199 18.20 10.35 -5.78
N GLY A 200 17.25 10.03 -4.87
CA GLY A 200 17.53 9.46 -3.56
C GLY A 200 18.08 10.47 -2.54
N PHE A 201 18.14 10.04 -1.29
CA PHE A 201 18.68 10.81 -0.16
C PHE A 201 19.77 10.07 0.61
N PHE A 202 19.86 8.75 0.48
CA PHE A 202 20.71 7.91 1.30
C PHE A 202 21.73 7.16 0.45
N ARG A 203 23.00 7.26 0.86
CA ARG A 203 24.13 6.69 0.13
C ARG A 203 24.67 5.46 0.80
N ASN A 204 24.88 4.38 0.05
CA ASN A 204 25.71 3.25 0.46
C ASN A 204 27.17 3.64 0.36
N THR A 205 27.85 3.72 1.51
CA THR A 205 29.25 4.20 1.58
C THR A 205 30.25 3.19 1.06
N LEU A 206 29.91 1.89 1.02
CA LEU A 206 30.78 0.84 0.49
C LEU A 206 30.71 0.76 -1.04
N ARG A 207 29.50 0.89 -1.59
CA ARG A 207 29.24 0.78 -3.04
C ARG A 207 29.32 2.13 -3.77
N ASP A 208 29.37 3.21 -3.03
CA ASP A 208 29.39 4.60 -3.53
C ASP A 208 28.20 4.96 -4.43
N GLU A 209 27.01 4.44 -4.11
CA GLU A 209 25.76 4.64 -4.87
C GLU A 209 24.58 5.05 -3.96
N MET A 210 23.56 5.70 -4.54
CA MET A 210 22.33 6.01 -3.81
C MET A 210 21.49 4.74 -3.65
N CYS A 211 21.06 4.45 -2.41
CA CYS A 211 20.30 3.24 -2.09
C CYS A 211 18.84 3.32 -2.54
N ASP A 212 18.28 4.52 -2.56
CA ASP A 212 16.87 4.83 -2.71
C ASP A 212 16.56 5.62 -4.00
N SER A 213 17.50 5.61 -4.96
CA SER A 213 17.24 6.17 -6.29
C SER A 213 16.39 5.22 -7.14
N GLY A 214 15.65 5.79 -8.11
CA GLY A 214 14.82 4.95 -8.98
C GLY A 214 14.20 5.69 -10.15
N ASP A 215 13.66 4.90 -11.08
CA ASP A 215 13.00 5.37 -12.29
C ASP A 215 11.60 4.75 -12.39
N ASN A 216 10.60 5.57 -12.70
CA ASN A 216 9.25 5.12 -12.96
C ASN A 216 8.76 5.63 -14.32
N PHE A 217 8.12 4.78 -15.08
CA PHE A 217 7.41 5.13 -16.30
C PHE A 217 5.97 4.62 -16.22
N SER A 218 5.01 5.45 -16.59
CA SER A 218 3.59 5.10 -16.58
C SER A 218 2.88 5.62 -17.82
N LEU A 219 1.93 4.83 -18.32
CA LEU A 219 1.09 5.15 -19.46
C LEU A 219 -0.35 4.79 -19.15
N ARG A 220 -1.32 5.63 -19.59
CA ARG A 220 -2.76 5.34 -19.53
C ARG A 220 -3.43 5.75 -20.82
N LEU A 221 -4.30 4.86 -21.30
CA LEU A 221 -5.26 5.10 -22.38
C LEU A 221 -6.66 4.94 -21.81
N ARG A 222 -7.57 5.89 -22.03
CA ARG A 222 -8.96 5.80 -21.61
C ARG A 222 -9.90 6.15 -22.76
N LEU A 223 -10.90 5.30 -22.96
CA LEU A 223 -11.93 5.44 -23.98
C LEU A 223 -13.29 5.47 -23.30
N GLN A 224 -14.11 6.47 -23.61
CA GLN A 224 -15.47 6.57 -23.07
C GLN A 224 -16.49 6.75 -24.18
N TRP A 225 -17.56 5.96 -24.14
CA TRP A 225 -18.68 6.01 -25.06
C TRP A 225 -20.01 6.19 -24.35
N GLN A 226 -20.79 7.16 -24.80
CA GLN A 226 -22.21 7.33 -24.47
C GLN A 226 -23.05 6.87 -25.66
N LEU A 227 -23.82 5.79 -25.49
CA LEU A 227 -24.67 5.23 -26.54
C LEU A 227 -26.11 5.72 -26.40
N ASN A 228 -26.82 5.85 -27.52
CA ASN A 228 -28.17 6.46 -27.55
C ASN A 228 -29.26 5.68 -26.81
N ASN A 229 -29.01 4.44 -26.39
CA ASN A 229 -29.99 3.54 -25.79
C ASN A 229 -29.77 3.34 -24.25
N GLY A 230 -29.17 4.31 -23.57
CA GLY A 230 -28.93 4.27 -22.12
C GLY A 230 -27.67 3.52 -21.71
N TRP A 231 -26.86 3.03 -22.63
CA TRP A 231 -25.57 2.42 -22.37
C TRP A 231 -24.46 3.46 -22.34
N SER A 232 -23.53 3.30 -21.40
CA SER A 232 -22.23 3.95 -21.39
C SER A 232 -21.14 2.90 -21.21
N LEU A 233 -20.05 3.05 -21.94
CA LEU A 233 -18.88 2.17 -21.90
C LEU A 233 -17.66 3.01 -21.51
N ASP A 234 -16.85 2.49 -20.60
CA ASP A 234 -15.60 3.10 -20.15
C ASP A 234 -14.51 2.02 -20.15
N ASN A 235 -13.48 2.22 -20.96
CA ASN A 235 -12.35 1.32 -21.08
C ASN A 235 -11.09 2.05 -20.66
N SER A 236 -10.30 1.48 -19.77
CA SER A 236 -9.06 2.05 -19.25
C SER A 236 -7.96 1.00 -19.28
N LEU A 237 -6.94 1.24 -20.09
CA LEU A 237 -5.71 0.45 -20.13
C LEU A 237 -4.58 1.28 -19.51
N SER A 238 -3.88 0.73 -18.52
CA SER A 238 -2.69 1.34 -17.94
C SER A 238 -1.52 0.36 -17.89
N ALA A 239 -0.31 0.90 -18.09
CA ALA A 239 0.95 0.17 -17.94
C ALA A 239 1.91 1.01 -17.10
N GLY A 240 2.67 0.36 -16.21
CA GLY A 240 3.69 0.99 -15.39
C GLY A 240 4.94 0.12 -15.30
N TYR A 241 6.10 0.75 -15.38
CA TYR A 241 7.39 0.13 -15.13
C TYR A 241 8.12 0.92 -14.05
N THR A 242 8.66 0.20 -13.06
CA THR A 242 9.43 0.74 -11.94
C THR A 242 10.75 0.00 -11.85
N ASN A 243 11.85 0.75 -11.68
CA ASN A 243 13.17 0.20 -11.36
C ASN A 243 13.78 1.08 -10.28
N GLU A 244 13.88 0.57 -9.05
CA GLU A 244 14.26 1.35 -7.86
C GLU A 244 15.17 0.57 -6.92
N GLY A 245 15.96 1.29 -6.13
CA GLY A 245 16.70 0.77 -4.99
C GLY A 245 15.76 0.49 -3.81
N GLY A 246 15.66 1.43 -2.89
CA GLY A 246 14.63 1.41 -1.84
C GLY A 246 15.00 0.66 -0.56
N TYR A 247 16.27 0.37 -0.30
CA TYR A 247 16.72 -0.35 0.88
C TYR A 247 17.79 0.44 1.65
N ALA A 248 17.44 1.67 2.01
CA ALA A 248 18.28 2.59 2.78
C ALA A 248 18.18 2.30 4.28
N TYR A 249 18.81 1.21 4.74
CA TYR A 249 18.73 0.74 6.11
C TYR A 249 20.03 0.99 6.87
N HIS A 250 19.95 1.83 7.92
CA HIS A 250 21.05 2.14 8.82
C HIS A 250 21.18 1.06 9.89
N PRO A 251 22.33 0.40 10.05
CA PRO A 251 22.59 -0.43 11.22
C PRO A 251 22.48 0.39 12.51
N TYR A 252 21.83 -0.18 13.52
CA TYR A 252 21.60 0.46 14.81
C TYR A 252 22.23 -0.38 15.94
N ASN A 253 22.96 0.29 16.85
CA ASN A 253 23.46 -0.33 18.04
C ASN A 253 22.54 0.00 19.24
N PRO A 254 21.79 -0.98 19.77
CA PRO A 254 20.88 -0.72 20.88
C PRO A 254 21.57 -0.38 22.21
N GLU A 255 22.86 -0.73 22.38
CA GLU A 255 23.62 -0.44 23.59
C GLU A 255 24.07 1.03 23.64
N THR A 256 24.51 1.58 22.51
CA THR A 256 24.97 2.97 22.41
C THR A 256 23.89 3.93 21.92
N GLY A 257 22.84 3.44 21.27
CA GLY A 257 21.82 4.24 20.62
C GLY A 257 22.27 4.89 19.30
N GLU A 258 23.38 4.45 18.71
CA GLU A 258 24.00 5.07 17.55
C GLU A 258 23.65 4.36 16.26
N TYR A 259 23.57 5.15 15.17
CA TYR A 259 23.38 4.67 13.81
C TYR A 259 24.70 4.62 13.06
N SER A 260 24.95 3.50 12.40
CA SER A 260 26.09 3.37 11.48
C SER A 260 25.72 3.77 10.05
N PRO A 261 26.71 4.18 9.23
CA PRO A 261 26.47 4.37 7.80
C PRO A 261 25.95 3.11 7.11
N ILE A 262 25.19 3.31 6.05
CA ILE A 262 24.75 2.22 5.16
C ILE A 262 25.98 1.71 4.40
N ALA A 263 26.27 0.41 4.49
CA ALA A 263 27.49 -0.18 3.93
C ALA A 263 27.30 -1.68 3.62
N TYR A 264 26.27 -2.04 2.88
CA TYR A 264 26.08 -3.41 2.42
C TYR A 264 26.83 -3.65 1.08
N ASN A 265 27.30 -4.91 0.88
CA ASN A 265 28.18 -5.24 -0.23
C ASN A 265 27.45 -5.71 -1.49
N ASP A 266 26.27 -6.31 -1.35
CA ASP A 266 25.53 -6.85 -2.48
C ASP A 266 24.48 -5.86 -3.02
N PRO A 267 24.24 -5.83 -4.34
CA PRO A 267 23.21 -4.97 -4.91
C PRO A 267 21.81 -5.33 -4.36
N SER A 268 21.07 -4.30 -3.98
CA SER A 268 19.67 -4.42 -3.61
C SER A 268 18.82 -3.53 -4.51
N GLY A 269 17.64 -4.03 -4.91
CA GLY A 269 16.76 -3.28 -5.80
C GLY A 269 15.46 -4.01 -6.08
N TYR A 270 14.54 -3.28 -6.71
CA TYR A 270 13.22 -3.75 -7.07
C TYR A 270 12.83 -3.31 -8.47
N GLU A 271 12.41 -4.26 -9.28
CA GLU A 271 11.89 -4.05 -10.63
C GLU A 271 10.44 -4.50 -10.69
N ARG A 272 9.56 -3.72 -11.33
CA ARG A 272 8.14 -4.07 -11.46
C ARG A 272 7.58 -3.61 -12.80
N LEU A 273 6.81 -4.51 -13.44
CA LEU A 273 5.94 -4.22 -14.58
C LEU A 273 4.49 -4.47 -14.16
N THR A 274 3.62 -3.50 -14.38
CA THR A 274 2.17 -3.65 -14.21
C THR A 274 1.45 -3.35 -15.51
N ILE A 275 0.42 -4.14 -15.83
CA ILE A 275 -0.54 -3.87 -16.92
C ILE A 275 -1.93 -4.10 -16.33
N ASN A 276 -2.78 -3.08 -16.39
CA ASN A 276 -4.14 -3.17 -15.88
C ASN A 276 -5.10 -2.71 -16.97
N GLU A 277 -6.06 -3.55 -17.25
CA GLU A 277 -7.17 -3.30 -18.18
C GLU A 277 -8.47 -3.32 -17.38
N GLY A 278 -9.30 -2.31 -17.57
CA GLY A 278 -10.62 -2.22 -16.97
C GLY A 278 -11.67 -1.84 -18.01
N PHE A 279 -12.74 -2.60 -18.06
CA PHE A 279 -13.88 -2.34 -18.91
C PHE A 279 -15.16 -2.22 -18.06
N VAL A 280 -15.76 -1.05 -18.06
CA VAL A 280 -16.98 -0.75 -17.31
C VAL A 280 -18.12 -0.48 -18.28
N ALA A 281 -19.13 -1.34 -18.25
CA ALA A 281 -20.36 -1.15 -19.03
C ALA A 281 -21.50 -0.79 -18.07
N LYS A 282 -22.16 0.35 -18.30
CA LYS A 282 -23.31 0.80 -17.51
C LYS A 282 -24.54 0.95 -18.38
N TYR A 283 -25.64 0.38 -17.94
CA TYR A 283 -26.96 0.57 -18.52
C TYR A 283 -27.85 1.36 -17.57
N SER A 284 -28.40 2.46 -18.04
CA SER A 284 -29.35 3.30 -17.30
C SER A 284 -30.75 3.16 -17.91
N GLY A 285 -31.53 2.19 -17.38
CA GLY A 285 -32.92 1.99 -17.75
C GLY A 285 -33.86 2.80 -16.84
N GLU A 286 -35.16 2.77 -17.14
CA GLU A 286 -36.19 3.48 -16.36
C GLU A 286 -36.39 2.93 -14.96
N ARG A 287 -36.24 1.63 -14.76
CA ARG A 287 -36.49 0.93 -13.48
C ARG A 287 -35.23 0.46 -12.78
N ILE A 288 -34.24 0.05 -13.56
CA ILE A 288 -32.98 -0.52 -13.03
C ILE A 288 -31.79 0.11 -13.72
N ARG A 289 -30.67 0.16 -13.01
CA ARG A 289 -29.33 0.39 -13.56
C ARG A 289 -28.52 -0.89 -13.42
N LEU A 290 -27.85 -1.28 -14.49
CA LEU A 290 -26.92 -2.40 -14.51
C LEU A 290 -25.51 -1.86 -14.70
N THR A 291 -24.55 -2.39 -13.95
CA THR A 291 -23.13 -2.11 -14.13
C THR A 291 -22.39 -3.45 -14.19
N SER A 292 -21.54 -3.63 -15.18
CA SER A 292 -20.57 -4.71 -15.28
C SER A 292 -19.19 -4.10 -15.27
N ILE A 293 -18.30 -4.62 -14.40
CA ILE A 293 -16.92 -4.18 -14.25
C ILE A 293 -16.03 -5.40 -14.48
N THR A 294 -15.49 -5.51 -15.68
CA THR A 294 -14.54 -6.56 -16.05
C THR A 294 -13.13 -6.02 -15.93
N SER A 295 -12.21 -6.78 -15.32
CA SER A 295 -10.81 -6.39 -15.32
C SER A 295 -9.85 -7.53 -15.59
N TYR A 296 -8.72 -7.17 -16.15
CA TYR A 296 -7.52 -8.00 -16.24
C TYR A 296 -6.35 -7.23 -15.67
N SER A 297 -5.54 -7.90 -14.83
CA SER A 297 -4.30 -7.34 -14.32
C SER A 297 -3.15 -8.32 -14.51
N HIS A 298 -2.00 -7.79 -14.90
CA HIS A 298 -0.70 -8.48 -14.88
C HIS A 298 0.26 -7.70 -13.99
N LEU A 299 0.93 -8.42 -13.09
CA LEU A 299 2.03 -7.91 -12.29
C LEU A 299 3.21 -8.87 -12.43
N GLY A 300 4.34 -8.36 -12.91
CA GLY A 300 5.62 -9.05 -12.91
C GLY A 300 6.61 -8.23 -12.09
N ASP A 301 7.18 -8.82 -11.02
CA ASP A 301 8.17 -8.12 -10.22
C ASP A 301 9.39 -8.99 -9.87
N LYS A 302 10.48 -8.31 -9.52
CA LYS A 302 11.73 -8.93 -9.06
C LYS A 302 12.34 -8.05 -7.97
N MET A 303 12.47 -8.60 -6.78
CA MET A 303 13.24 -8.05 -5.68
C MET A 303 14.58 -8.77 -5.59
N THR A 304 15.65 -8.02 -5.39
CA THR A 304 16.97 -8.55 -4.96
C THR A 304 17.37 -7.81 -3.71
N LEU A 305 17.83 -8.53 -2.70
CA LEU A 305 18.08 -7.97 -1.38
C LEU A 305 19.34 -8.58 -0.76
N ASP A 306 20.30 -7.74 -0.40
CA ASP A 306 21.33 -8.06 0.58
C ASP A 306 20.67 -8.19 1.95
N GLN A 307 20.41 -9.42 2.40
CA GLN A 307 19.54 -9.67 3.55
C GLN A 307 20.23 -9.40 4.89
N ASP A 308 21.56 -9.38 4.93
CA ASP A 308 22.30 -9.04 6.14
C ASP A 308 22.63 -7.54 6.27
N PHE A 309 22.46 -6.76 5.19
CA PHE A 309 22.72 -5.32 5.13
C PHE A 309 24.06 -4.90 5.70
N SER A 310 25.10 -5.70 5.48
CA SER A 310 26.43 -5.46 6.03
C SER A 310 27.55 -5.61 4.99
N PRO A 311 28.80 -5.20 5.29
CA PRO A 311 29.94 -5.44 4.40
C PRO A 311 30.33 -6.91 4.23
N LYS A 312 29.73 -7.83 5.00
CA LYS A 312 30.00 -9.26 4.92
C LYS A 312 29.27 -9.91 3.74
N SER A 313 29.87 -10.94 3.19
CA SER A 313 29.29 -11.73 2.09
C SER A 313 28.49 -12.91 2.66
N MET A 314 27.30 -12.60 3.26
CA MET A 314 26.53 -13.62 3.97
C MET A 314 25.48 -14.27 3.06
N PHE A 315 24.42 -13.57 2.66
CA PHE A 315 23.43 -14.14 1.75
C PHE A 315 22.58 -13.09 1.06
N VAL A 316 22.16 -13.42 -0.16
CA VAL A 316 21.28 -12.62 -1.00
C VAL A 316 19.96 -13.37 -1.18
N MET A 317 18.86 -12.67 -0.94
CA MET A 317 17.53 -13.16 -1.24
C MET A 317 17.03 -12.52 -2.53
N GLN A 318 16.50 -13.33 -3.43
CA GLN A 318 15.72 -12.84 -4.57
C GLN A 318 14.27 -13.32 -4.43
N GLN A 319 13.34 -12.52 -4.95
CA GLN A 319 11.96 -12.91 -5.11
C GLN A 319 11.50 -12.42 -6.47
N ARG A 320 11.01 -13.33 -7.29
CA ARG A 320 10.39 -13.02 -8.59
C ARG A 320 8.98 -13.48 -8.56
N GLN A 321 8.07 -12.61 -8.94
CA GLN A 321 6.64 -12.91 -9.00
C GLN A 321 6.09 -12.61 -10.39
N ARG A 322 5.15 -13.46 -10.81
CA ARG A 322 4.30 -13.20 -11.97
C ARG A 322 2.88 -13.52 -11.58
N GLU A 323 2.04 -12.50 -11.54
CA GLU A 323 0.63 -12.66 -11.21
C GLU A 323 -0.24 -12.21 -12.36
N HIS A 324 -1.25 -13.02 -12.66
CA HIS A 324 -2.35 -12.67 -13.54
C HIS A 324 -3.65 -12.72 -12.73
N SER A 325 -4.52 -11.74 -12.91
CA SER A 325 -5.85 -11.78 -12.30
C SER A 325 -6.92 -11.29 -13.28
N ILE A 326 -8.08 -11.92 -13.18
CA ILE A 326 -9.30 -11.54 -13.91
C ILE A 326 -10.39 -11.36 -12.86
N THR A 327 -11.17 -10.27 -12.98
CA THR A 327 -12.32 -10.04 -12.11
C THR A 327 -13.55 -9.64 -12.94
N GLU A 328 -14.72 -10.00 -12.44
CA GLU A 328 -16.01 -9.53 -12.94
C GLU A 328 -16.90 -9.15 -11.76
N ASP A 329 -17.49 -7.96 -11.80
CA ASP A 329 -18.45 -7.48 -10.80
C ASP A 329 -19.72 -7.00 -11.50
N ILE A 330 -20.80 -7.74 -11.33
CA ILE A 330 -22.12 -7.42 -11.91
C ILE A 330 -22.97 -6.80 -10.81
N ILE A 331 -23.42 -5.57 -11.01
CA ILE A 331 -24.20 -4.79 -10.04
C ILE A 331 -25.53 -4.39 -10.66
N ILE A 332 -26.62 -4.70 -9.98
CA ILE A 332 -27.97 -4.27 -10.34
C ILE A 332 -28.51 -3.41 -9.19
N ARG A 333 -29.04 -2.23 -9.53
CA ARG A 333 -29.68 -1.34 -8.55
C ARG A 333 -30.94 -0.68 -9.14
N ASN A 334 -31.81 -0.16 -8.28
CA ASN A 334 -32.93 0.64 -8.73
C ASN A 334 -32.47 1.94 -9.42
N ALA A 335 -33.18 2.35 -10.48
CA ALA A 335 -32.83 3.52 -11.27
C ALA A 335 -33.18 4.85 -10.59
N ASN A 336 -34.34 4.89 -9.93
CA ASN A 336 -34.85 6.10 -9.30
C ASN A 336 -34.26 6.29 -7.89
N GLU A 337 -33.30 7.21 -7.76
CA GLU A 337 -32.61 7.53 -6.50
C GLU A 337 -33.50 8.28 -5.47
N GLN A 338 -34.67 8.79 -5.90
CA GLN A 338 -35.61 9.47 -5.00
C GLN A 338 -36.60 8.50 -4.33
N GLN A 339 -36.64 7.23 -4.75
CA GLN A 339 -37.49 6.23 -4.09
C GLN A 339 -37.10 6.09 -2.62
N ARG A 340 -38.10 5.87 -1.77
CA ARG A 340 -37.94 5.63 -0.34
C ARG A 340 -37.05 4.41 -0.05
N TRP A 341 -37.17 3.34 -0.85
CA TRP A 341 -36.36 2.14 -0.78
C TRP A 341 -35.35 2.12 -1.92
N GLN A 342 -34.07 2.21 -1.57
CA GLN A 342 -32.94 2.07 -2.45
C GLN A 342 -32.30 0.70 -2.23
N TRP A 343 -32.01 -0.03 -3.27
CA TRP A 343 -31.35 -1.32 -3.17
C TRP A 343 -30.30 -1.50 -4.25
N LEU A 344 -29.32 -2.31 -3.90
CA LEU A 344 -28.24 -2.76 -4.76
C LEU A 344 -28.00 -4.25 -4.50
N SER A 345 -27.89 -5.05 -5.53
CA SER A 345 -27.45 -6.46 -5.47
C SER A 345 -26.30 -6.66 -6.45
N GLY A 346 -25.36 -7.51 -6.11
CA GLY A 346 -24.26 -7.80 -7.01
C GLY A 346 -23.68 -9.18 -6.82
N ALA A 347 -22.92 -9.58 -7.85
CA ALA A 347 -22.14 -10.80 -7.88
C ALA A 347 -20.71 -10.45 -8.32
N PHE A 348 -19.72 -10.86 -7.52
CA PHE A 348 -18.30 -10.67 -7.80
C PHE A 348 -17.63 -12.02 -7.99
N ILE A 349 -16.85 -12.17 -9.05
CA ILE A 349 -16.08 -13.38 -9.36
C ILE A 349 -14.67 -12.96 -9.66
N PHE A 350 -13.68 -13.72 -9.18
CA PHE A 350 -12.30 -13.51 -9.56
C PHE A 350 -11.53 -14.82 -9.69
N ALA A 351 -10.51 -14.77 -10.53
CA ALA A 351 -9.49 -15.79 -10.66
C ALA A 351 -8.11 -15.12 -10.66
N LYS A 352 -7.17 -15.68 -9.90
CA LYS A 352 -5.82 -15.19 -9.75
C LYS A 352 -4.81 -16.34 -9.82
N TRP A 353 -3.74 -16.15 -10.57
CA TRP A 353 -2.65 -17.11 -10.72
C TRP A 353 -1.34 -16.40 -10.39
N LEU A 354 -0.71 -16.82 -9.30
CA LEU A 354 0.59 -16.33 -8.87
C LEU A 354 1.62 -17.45 -9.03
N ASP A 355 2.65 -17.20 -9.84
CA ASP A 355 3.89 -17.97 -9.88
C ASP A 355 4.98 -17.14 -9.21
N MET A 356 5.69 -17.74 -8.24
CA MET A 356 6.75 -17.11 -7.48
C MET A 356 7.97 -18.01 -7.38
N SER A 357 9.16 -17.41 -7.57
CA SER A 357 10.46 -18.05 -7.32
C SER A 357 11.23 -17.20 -6.33
N SER A 358 11.69 -17.81 -5.23
CA SER A 358 12.38 -17.14 -4.12
C SER A 358 13.69 -17.85 -3.76
N PRO A 359 14.72 -17.78 -4.64
CA PRO A 359 16.03 -18.35 -4.32
C PRO A 359 16.75 -17.53 -3.24
N VAL A 360 17.38 -18.25 -2.30
CA VAL A 360 18.29 -17.70 -1.30
C VAL A 360 19.69 -18.21 -1.58
N THR A 361 20.62 -17.31 -1.91
CA THR A 361 22.02 -17.64 -2.19
C THR A 361 22.85 -17.38 -0.93
N PHE A 362 23.32 -18.42 -0.27
CA PHE A 362 24.31 -18.33 0.80
C PHE A 362 25.70 -18.18 0.19
N LYS A 363 26.47 -17.24 0.72
CA LYS A 363 27.82 -16.91 0.32
C LYS A 363 28.82 -17.32 1.40
N HIS A 364 30.09 -17.13 1.16
CA HIS A 364 31.19 -17.62 2.00
C HIS A 364 30.99 -17.35 3.49
N ASP A 365 30.81 -16.07 3.89
CA ASP A 365 30.66 -15.72 5.32
C ASP A 365 29.37 -16.29 5.92
N GLY A 366 28.29 -16.35 5.11
CA GLY A 366 27.03 -16.95 5.52
C GLY A 366 27.10 -18.46 5.70
N ILE A 367 27.86 -19.16 4.82
CA ILE A 367 28.13 -20.58 4.95
C ILE A 367 28.87 -20.84 6.27
N ASP A 368 29.94 -20.10 6.54
CA ASP A 368 30.79 -20.33 7.71
C ASP A 368 30.08 -19.94 9.01
N GLU A 369 29.47 -18.74 9.09
CA GLU A 369 28.91 -18.22 10.34
C GLU A 369 27.49 -18.73 10.62
N LEU A 370 26.60 -18.77 9.60
CA LEU A 370 25.19 -19.11 9.82
C LEU A 370 24.91 -20.61 9.66
N ILE A 371 25.55 -21.27 8.72
CA ILE A 371 25.27 -22.68 8.42
C ILE A 371 26.24 -23.59 9.20
N LEU A 372 27.51 -23.59 8.83
CA LEU A 372 28.52 -24.48 9.44
C LEU A 372 28.75 -24.17 10.92
N GLY A 373 28.76 -22.89 11.31
CA GLY A 373 28.92 -22.50 12.71
C GLY A 373 27.82 -23.07 13.61
N ASN A 374 26.56 -23.02 13.17
CA ASN A 374 25.43 -23.59 13.92
C ASN A 374 25.43 -25.13 13.88
N ILE A 375 25.73 -25.74 12.74
CA ILE A 375 25.78 -27.20 12.59
C ILE A 375 26.89 -27.77 13.46
N ASN A 376 28.11 -27.24 13.35
CA ASN A 376 29.26 -27.73 14.11
C ASN A 376 29.11 -27.53 15.61
N LYS A 377 28.50 -26.42 16.05
CA LYS A 377 28.15 -26.22 17.46
C LYS A 377 27.21 -27.31 17.98
N GLY A 378 26.21 -27.70 17.21
CA GLY A 378 25.32 -28.82 17.53
C GLY A 378 26.02 -30.17 17.47
N LEU A 379 26.83 -30.41 16.41
CA LEU A 379 27.58 -31.64 16.19
C LEU A 379 28.58 -31.93 17.33
N HIS A 380 29.27 -30.93 17.83
CA HIS A 380 30.24 -31.04 18.93
C HIS A 380 29.62 -31.49 20.27
N THR A 381 28.31 -31.37 20.45
CA THR A 381 27.62 -31.94 21.63
C THR A 381 27.61 -33.46 21.62
N VAL A 382 27.65 -34.07 20.41
CA VAL A 382 27.62 -35.54 20.23
C VAL A 382 28.99 -36.10 19.77
N PHE A 383 29.68 -35.36 18.89
CA PHE A 383 31.00 -35.70 18.35
C PHE A 383 31.96 -34.52 18.52
N PRO A 384 32.64 -34.40 19.67
CA PRO A 384 33.37 -33.19 20.06
C PRO A 384 34.47 -32.68 19.14
N ASN A 385 35.01 -33.51 18.27
CA ASN A 385 36.13 -33.15 17.39
C ASN A 385 35.82 -33.34 15.91
N ASN A 386 34.59 -33.67 15.56
CA ASN A 386 34.20 -33.88 14.16
C ASN A 386 33.52 -32.61 13.63
N ASN A 387 34.00 -32.09 12.49
CA ASN A 387 33.41 -30.91 11.85
C ASN A 387 32.75 -31.31 10.54
N MET A 388 31.60 -30.69 10.28
CA MET A 388 31.04 -30.66 8.94
C MET A 388 31.73 -29.57 8.14
N MET A 389 32.06 -29.87 6.91
CA MET A 389 32.73 -28.99 5.94
C MET A 389 31.98 -29.00 4.61
N PHE A 390 31.87 -27.85 3.97
CA PHE A 390 31.35 -27.72 2.59
C PHE A 390 32.49 -27.44 1.61
N ASN A 391 32.38 -27.90 0.37
CA ASN A 391 33.34 -27.64 -0.71
C ASN A 391 32.69 -26.69 -1.75
N CYS A 392 32.23 -25.55 -1.29
CA CYS A 392 31.65 -24.51 -2.16
C CYS A 392 31.80 -23.12 -1.53
N ASN A 393 31.98 -22.11 -2.38
CA ASN A 393 32.02 -20.71 -1.94
C ASN A 393 30.61 -20.09 -1.89
N ASN A 394 29.64 -20.73 -2.51
CA ASN A 394 28.24 -20.38 -2.43
C ASN A 394 27.35 -21.59 -2.74
N PHE A 395 26.13 -21.59 -2.25
CA PHE A 395 25.07 -22.50 -2.67
C PHE A 395 23.72 -21.80 -2.66
N VAL A 396 22.76 -22.35 -3.40
CA VAL A 396 21.43 -21.79 -3.57
C VAL A 396 20.38 -22.73 -3.00
N ILE A 397 19.49 -22.20 -2.19
CA ILE A 397 18.23 -22.83 -1.86
C ILE A 397 17.19 -22.26 -2.81
N ASN A 398 16.75 -23.05 -3.76
CA ASN A 398 15.64 -22.69 -4.65
C ASN A 398 14.31 -22.92 -3.95
N SER A 399 13.33 -22.04 -4.14
CA SER A 399 11.97 -22.23 -3.66
C SER A 399 11.00 -21.66 -4.69
N ASP A 400 10.21 -22.55 -5.30
CA ASP A 400 9.26 -22.22 -6.36
C ASP A 400 7.83 -22.52 -5.88
N PHE A 401 6.90 -21.61 -6.19
CA PHE A 401 5.51 -21.68 -5.77
C PHE A 401 4.58 -21.34 -6.93
N THR A 402 3.47 -22.10 -7.02
CA THR A 402 2.33 -21.78 -7.88
C THR A 402 1.09 -21.71 -7.03
N ILE A 403 0.43 -20.54 -6.97
CA ILE A 403 -0.66 -20.25 -6.06
C ILE A 403 -1.89 -19.75 -6.83
N PRO A 404 -2.71 -20.64 -7.42
CA PRO A 404 -4.01 -20.26 -7.97
C PRO A 404 -5.02 -19.99 -6.86
N THR A 405 -5.79 -18.92 -7.01
CA THR A 405 -6.87 -18.51 -6.10
C THR A 405 -8.10 -18.14 -6.90
N TYR A 406 -9.27 -18.65 -6.50
CA TYR A 406 -10.55 -18.40 -7.14
C TYR A 406 -11.56 -17.98 -6.08
N GLY A 407 -12.40 -17.04 -6.40
CA GLY A 407 -13.45 -16.61 -5.47
C GLY A 407 -14.72 -16.19 -6.16
N ILE A 408 -15.82 -16.35 -5.43
CA ILE A 408 -17.15 -15.87 -5.80
C ILE A 408 -17.79 -15.21 -4.59
N ALA A 409 -18.51 -14.12 -4.82
CA ALA A 409 -19.29 -13.47 -3.78
C ALA A 409 -20.63 -13.03 -4.30
N LEU A 410 -21.65 -13.10 -3.42
CA LEU A 410 -22.97 -12.52 -3.64
C LEU A 410 -23.22 -11.49 -2.54
N TYR A 411 -23.74 -10.33 -2.90
CA TYR A 411 -24.01 -9.27 -1.95
C TYR A 411 -25.28 -8.51 -2.27
N HIS A 412 -25.91 -8.01 -1.18
CA HIS A 412 -27.10 -7.18 -1.23
C HIS A 412 -26.99 -6.04 -0.24
N HIS A 413 -27.49 -4.87 -0.61
CA HIS A 413 -27.50 -3.67 0.22
C HIS A 413 -28.84 -2.95 0.02
N SER A 414 -29.57 -2.70 1.09
CA SER A 414 -30.83 -1.98 1.10
C SER A 414 -30.72 -0.76 1.98
N THR A 415 -31.26 0.36 1.51
CA THR A 415 -31.37 1.63 2.25
C THR A 415 -32.82 2.10 2.21
N ILE A 416 -33.42 2.38 3.36
CA ILE A 416 -34.80 2.86 3.49
C ILE A 416 -34.79 4.24 4.11
N ARG A 417 -35.43 5.21 3.45
CA ARG A 417 -35.60 6.60 3.95
C ARG A 417 -36.95 6.75 4.64
N LEU A 418 -36.93 7.15 5.90
CA LEU A 418 -38.08 7.32 6.78
C LEU A 418 -38.10 8.72 7.38
N GLY A 419 -38.59 9.69 6.61
CA GLY A 419 -38.49 11.11 6.98
C GLY A 419 -37.02 11.53 7.08
N SER A 420 -36.58 12.01 8.26
CA SER A 420 -35.17 12.35 8.52
C SER A 420 -34.25 11.12 8.75
N TRP A 421 -34.80 9.94 8.94
CA TRP A 421 -34.02 8.72 9.16
C TRP A 421 -33.71 8.01 7.85
N THR A 422 -32.48 7.54 7.75
CA THR A 422 -32.03 6.63 6.69
C THR A 422 -31.47 5.37 7.36
N LEU A 423 -32.09 4.23 7.10
CA LEU A 423 -31.69 2.93 7.65
C LEU A 423 -31.06 2.10 6.54
N THR A 424 -29.93 1.49 6.81
CA THR A 424 -29.19 0.69 5.85
C THR A 424 -28.92 -0.70 6.40
N ALA A 425 -29.13 -1.75 5.60
CA ALA A 425 -28.76 -3.12 5.88
C ALA A 425 -28.04 -3.72 4.67
N GLY A 426 -26.94 -4.38 4.88
CA GLY A 426 -26.16 -5.05 3.85
C GLY A 426 -25.68 -6.43 4.31
N LEU A 427 -25.55 -7.34 3.36
CA LEU A 427 -25.02 -8.68 3.58
C LEU A 427 -24.22 -9.12 2.38
N ARG A 428 -23.07 -9.75 2.61
CA ARG A 428 -22.24 -10.37 1.59
C ARG A 428 -21.78 -11.75 2.07
N LEU A 429 -21.77 -12.70 1.15
CA LEU A 429 -21.17 -14.02 1.33
C LEU A 429 -20.01 -14.16 0.34
N ASP A 430 -18.80 -14.30 0.86
CA ASP A 430 -17.59 -14.58 0.09
C ASP A 430 -17.22 -16.06 0.27
N VAL A 431 -16.88 -16.71 -0.86
CA VAL A 431 -16.31 -18.06 -0.89
C VAL A 431 -15.02 -17.98 -1.72
N GLU A 432 -13.89 -18.32 -1.10
CA GLU A 432 -12.57 -18.26 -1.71
C GLU A 432 -11.85 -19.60 -1.55
N HIS A 433 -11.37 -20.17 -2.65
CA HIS A 433 -10.52 -21.36 -2.67
C HIS A 433 -9.12 -20.98 -3.15
N THR A 434 -8.10 -21.33 -2.38
CA THR A 434 -6.70 -21.14 -2.75
C THR A 434 -5.92 -22.44 -2.56
N SER A 435 -4.93 -22.66 -3.42
CA SER A 435 -3.99 -23.77 -3.27
C SER A 435 -2.58 -23.31 -3.56
N MET A 436 -1.60 -23.94 -2.95
CA MET A 436 -0.18 -23.72 -3.19
C MET A 436 0.48 -25.04 -3.56
N ARG A 437 1.13 -25.09 -4.74
CA ARG A 437 2.12 -26.11 -5.04
C ARG A 437 3.48 -25.51 -4.79
N TYR A 438 4.35 -26.24 -4.13
CA TYR A 438 5.68 -25.77 -3.79
C TYR A 438 6.74 -26.83 -4.08
N ASN A 439 7.93 -26.35 -4.42
CA ASN A 439 9.16 -27.16 -4.51
C ASN A 439 10.32 -26.32 -4.02
N SER A 440 10.95 -26.76 -2.94
CA SER A 440 12.20 -26.17 -2.44
C SER A 440 13.28 -27.22 -2.46
N ASN A 441 14.45 -26.90 -3.04
CA ASN A 441 15.55 -27.84 -3.21
C ASN A 441 16.92 -27.18 -3.14
N THR A 442 17.93 -27.97 -2.80
CA THR A 442 19.34 -27.58 -2.83
C THR A 442 20.23 -28.79 -3.03
N THR A 443 21.45 -28.56 -3.56
CA THR A 443 22.52 -29.57 -3.64
C THR A 443 23.80 -28.98 -3.08
N ILE A 444 24.46 -29.69 -2.14
CA ILE A 444 25.65 -29.19 -1.46
C ILE A 444 26.68 -30.31 -1.37
N PRO A 445 27.95 -30.09 -1.77
CA PRO A 445 29.07 -31.01 -1.51
C PRO A 445 29.52 -30.83 -0.06
N TYR A 446 29.44 -31.92 0.74
CA TYR A 446 29.80 -31.89 2.16
C TYR A 446 30.62 -33.09 2.56
N ARG A 447 31.32 -33.02 3.68
CA ARG A 447 31.97 -34.11 4.38
C ARG A 447 32.02 -33.86 5.88
N PHE A 448 32.24 -34.93 6.64
CA PHE A 448 32.67 -34.87 8.02
C PHE A 448 34.17 -35.20 8.13
N ASP A 449 34.95 -34.28 8.71
CA ASP A 449 36.43 -34.33 8.59
C ASP A 449 37.07 -35.62 9.18
N LEU A 450 36.48 -36.21 10.25
CA LEU A 450 37.00 -37.43 10.87
C LEU A 450 36.34 -38.72 10.37
N THR A 451 35.13 -38.66 9.88
CA THR A 451 34.34 -39.88 9.56
C THR A 451 34.07 -40.07 8.08
N MET A 452 34.27 -39.04 7.26
CA MET A 452 34.03 -39.08 5.82
C MET A 452 35.20 -38.43 5.08
N PRO A 453 36.16 -39.22 4.50
CA PRO A 453 37.37 -38.65 3.92
C PRO A 453 37.15 -37.89 2.60
N GLU A 454 36.09 -38.20 1.86
CA GLU A 454 35.78 -37.60 0.58
C GLU A 454 34.47 -36.78 0.65
N TYR A 455 34.37 -35.72 -0.17
CA TYR A 455 33.14 -34.96 -0.32
C TYR A 455 32.10 -35.79 -1.08
N LYS A 456 30.85 -35.71 -0.60
CA LYS A 456 29.67 -36.24 -1.28
C LYS A 456 28.66 -35.12 -1.51
N ASP A 457 27.93 -35.19 -2.61
CA ASP A 457 26.79 -34.31 -2.84
C ASP A 457 25.57 -34.83 -2.07
N ILE A 458 24.93 -33.94 -1.33
CA ILE A 458 23.60 -34.19 -0.80
C ILE A 458 22.59 -33.36 -1.60
N TYR A 459 21.57 -34.03 -2.09
CA TYR A 459 20.38 -33.40 -2.63
C TYR A 459 19.25 -33.45 -1.59
N SER A 460 18.76 -32.30 -1.19
CA SER A 460 17.61 -32.19 -0.30
C SER A 460 16.46 -31.49 -1.01
N GLU A 461 15.26 -32.02 -0.86
CA GLU A 461 14.04 -31.49 -1.48
C GLU A 461 12.88 -31.48 -0.47
N PHE A 462 12.09 -30.40 -0.50
CA PHE A 462 10.82 -30.28 0.21
C PHE A 462 9.76 -29.80 -0.77
N SER A 463 8.90 -30.71 -1.20
CA SER A 463 7.86 -30.43 -2.20
C SER A 463 6.49 -30.93 -1.75
N GLY A 464 5.43 -30.31 -2.26
CA GLY A 464 4.07 -30.70 -1.89
C GLY A 464 2.99 -29.77 -2.42
N ARG A 465 1.79 -29.97 -1.89
CA ARG A 465 0.62 -29.17 -2.21
C ARG A 465 -0.26 -28.96 -1.00
N GLU A 466 -0.63 -27.69 -0.77
CA GLU A 466 -1.57 -27.25 0.26
C GLU A 466 -2.82 -26.63 -0.36
N LYS A 467 -3.94 -26.68 0.37
CA LYS A 467 -5.23 -26.11 -0.05
C LYS A 467 -5.92 -25.46 1.13
N GLN A 468 -6.66 -24.40 0.86
CA GLN A 468 -7.53 -23.74 1.85
C GLN A 468 -8.84 -23.32 1.18
N LEU A 469 -9.92 -23.32 1.96
CA LEU A 469 -11.25 -22.82 1.59
C LEU A 469 -11.68 -21.85 2.68
N PHE A 470 -12.06 -20.64 2.28
CA PHE A 470 -12.56 -19.61 3.17
C PHE A 470 -14.01 -19.30 2.81
N ILE A 471 -14.86 -19.19 3.84
CA ILE A 471 -16.27 -18.81 3.70
C ILE A 471 -16.54 -17.71 4.73
N GLU A 472 -16.83 -16.50 4.25
CA GLU A 472 -17.01 -15.33 5.11
C GLU A 472 -18.36 -14.67 4.87
N LEU A 473 -19.11 -14.47 5.96
CA LEU A 473 -20.38 -13.74 5.96
C LEU A 473 -20.14 -12.33 6.54
N LEU A 474 -20.47 -11.30 5.77
CA LEU A 474 -20.08 -9.91 6.01
C LEU A 474 -21.31 -9.00 6.14
N PRO A 475 -21.96 -8.96 7.31
CA PRO A 475 -23.08 -8.08 7.56
C PRO A 475 -22.64 -6.62 7.78
N LYS A 476 -23.55 -5.69 7.44
CA LYS A 476 -23.49 -4.27 7.78
C LYS A 476 -24.89 -3.78 8.12
N VAL A 477 -25.01 -3.00 9.20
CA VAL A 477 -26.20 -2.24 9.52
C VAL A 477 -25.82 -0.82 9.89
N ALA A 478 -26.60 0.16 9.45
CA ALA A 478 -26.38 1.56 9.78
C ALA A 478 -27.71 2.30 9.93
N ALA A 479 -27.70 3.29 10.79
CA ALA A 479 -28.77 4.27 10.94
C ALA A 479 -28.18 5.68 10.84
N MET A 480 -28.83 6.55 10.06
CA MET A 480 -28.41 7.93 9.89
C MET A 480 -29.61 8.85 10.08
N TYR A 481 -29.44 9.90 10.86
CA TYR A 481 -30.41 10.96 11.05
C TYR A 481 -29.96 12.21 10.31
N ASN A 482 -30.74 12.63 9.32
CA ASN A 482 -30.45 13.80 8.49
C ASN A 482 -31.01 15.07 9.15
N MET A 483 -30.19 16.11 9.27
CA MET A 483 -30.48 17.42 9.79
C MET A 483 -30.34 18.48 8.70
N GLY A 484 -30.80 19.70 8.93
CA GLY A 484 -30.65 20.79 7.95
C GLY A 484 -29.20 21.17 7.64
N CYS A 485 -28.27 20.93 8.57
CA CYS A 485 -26.85 21.25 8.42
C CYS A 485 -25.97 20.00 8.28
N GLY A 486 -26.55 18.81 7.99
CA GLY A 486 -25.76 17.56 7.84
C GLY A 486 -26.47 16.34 8.41
N ASN A 487 -25.69 15.41 8.97
CA ASN A 487 -26.24 14.17 9.53
C ASN A 487 -25.43 13.67 10.73
N ILE A 488 -26.04 12.77 11.49
CA ILE A 488 -25.37 11.91 12.48
C ILE A 488 -25.69 10.46 12.11
N TYR A 489 -24.69 9.57 12.18
CA TYR A 489 -24.88 8.17 11.85
C TYR A 489 -24.28 7.24 12.91
N ALA A 490 -24.77 6.01 12.92
CA ALA A 490 -24.16 4.88 13.63
C ALA A 490 -24.09 3.67 12.69
N THR A 491 -22.97 2.96 12.72
CA THR A 491 -22.71 1.79 11.85
C THR A 491 -22.11 0.64 12.63
N ILE A 492 -22.59 -0.57 12.35
CA ILE A 492 -21.95 -1.82 12.75
C ILE A 492 -21.63 -2.60 11.48
N SER A 493 -20.37 -2.99 11.30
CA SER A 493 -19.92 -3.72 10.11
C SER A 493 -18.87 -4.76 10.44
N ARG A 494 -18.88 -5.87 9.68
CA ARG A 494 -17.85 -6.90 9.74
C ARG A 494 -16.96 -6.79 8.51
N GLY A 495 -15.64 -6.85 8.75
CA GLY A 495 -14.61 -6.89 7.71
C GLY A 495 -13.76 -8.13 7.83
N TYR A 496 -13.04 -8.48 6.76
CA TYR A 496 -12.04 -9.52 6.81
C TYR A 496 -10.85 -9.23 5.90
N LYS A 497 -9.72 -9.83 6.28
CA LYS A 497 -8.50 -9.94 5.48
C LYS A 497 -8.28 -11.42 5.18
N SER A 498 -8.04 -11.76 3.92
CA SER A 498 -7.95 -13.15 3.47
C SER A 498 -6.78 -13.89 4.13
N GLY A 499 -6.92 -15.20 4.28
CA GLY A 499 -5.83 -16.09 4.64
C GLY A 499 -4.89 -16.34 3.46
N GLY A 500 -3.88 -17.18 3.67
CA GLY A 500 -2.88 -17.46 2.64
C GLY A 500 -1.83 -18.48 3.06
N PHE A 501 -0.66 -18.39 2.42
CA PHE A 501 0.46 -19.30 2.61
C PHE A 501 1.73 -18.55 2.97
N ASN A 502 2.51 -19.10 3.90
CA ASN A 502 3.82 -18.59 4.33
C ASN A 502 4.91 -19.09 3.38
N THR A 503 5.29 -18.31 2.40
CA THR A 503 6.31 -18.70 1.42
C THR A 503 7.75 -18.39 1.89
N GLN A 504 7.93 -17.47 2.84
CA GLN A 504 9.26 -17.02 3.29
C GLN A 504 9.99 -18.01 4.22
N ILE A 505 9.30 -19.01 4.78
CA ILE A 505 9.89 -19.97 5.71
C ILE A 505 10.50 -21.21 5.02
N PHE A 506 10.31 -21.36 3.70
CA PHE A 506 10.68 -22.61 3.01
C PHE A 506 12.18 -22.84 2.95
N SER A 507 13.00 -21.78 2.84
CA SER A 507 14.45 -21.92 2.92
C SER A 507 14.89 -22.44 4.29
N ASP A 508 14.26 -22.01 5.37
CA ASP A 508 14.57 -22.45 6.73
C ASP A 508 14.12 -23.91 6.94
N ILE A 509 12.93 -24.29 6.45
CA ILE A 509 12.45 -25.68 6.50
C ILE A 509 13.42 -26.60 5.75
N LEU A 510 13.89 -26.19 4.57
CA LEU A 510 14.82 -26.99 3.79
C LEU A 510 16.20 -27.09 4.46
N GLN A 511 16.70 -26.02 5.10
CA GLN A 511 17.95 -26.05 5.87
C GLN A 511 17.87 -27.08 7.01
N VAL A 512 16.76 -27.07 7.79
CA VAL A 512 16.55 -28.06 8.87
C VAL A 512 16.48 -29.48 8.31
N LYS A 513 15.74 -29.68 7.21
CA LYS A 513 15.66 -31.01 6.55
C LYS A 513 17.03 -31.48 6.06
N MET A 514 17.77 -30.65 5.38
CA MET A 514 19.10 -30.92 4.87
C MET A 514 20.05 -31.32 6.02
N MET A 515 20.05 -30.58 7.12
CA MET A 515 20.83 -30.91 8.32
C MET A 515 20.45 -32.28 8.88
N ASN A 516 19.16 -32.60 8.97
CA ASN A 516 18.68 -33.90 9.44
C ASN A 516 19.13 -35.05 8.49
N ASP A 517 19.05 -34.82 7.16
CA ASP A 517 19.47 -35.80 6.17
C ASP A 517 21.00 -36.08 6.26
N MET A 518 21.84 -35.04 6.48
CA MET A 518 23.28 -35.19 6.69
C MET A 518 23.60 -35.94 7.99
N MET A 519 22.89 -35.64 9.09
CA MET A 519 23.14 -36.28 10.39
C MET A 519 22.72 -37.75 10.43
N LYS A 520 21.72 -38.17 9.66
CA LYS A 520 21.33 -39.56 9.51
C LYS A 520 22.47 -40.42 8.96
N GLU A 521 23.36 -39.91 8.10
CA GLU A 521 24.55 -40.62 7.63
C GLU A 521 25.55 -40.90 8.75
N LEU A 522 25.55 -40.09 9.83
CA LEU A 522 26.36 -40.37 11.04
C LEU A 522 25.64 -41.28 12.06
N GLY A 523 24.43 -41.77 11.74
CA GLY A 523 23.59 -42.56 12.64
C GLY A 523 22.99 -41.74 13.80
N VAL A 524 22.95 -40.42 13.66
CA VAL A 524 22.38 -39.49 14.66
C VAL A 524 20.97 -39.09 14.27
N GLU A 525 20.00 -39.46 15.07
CA GLU A 525 18.65 -38.88 14.99
C GLU A 525 18.58 -37.65 15.91
N LEU A 526 18.50 -36.44 15.30
CA LEU A 526 18.48 -35.16 16.02
C LEU A 526 17.26 -35.01 16.94
N GLU A 527 16.17 -35.73 16.70
CA GLU A 527 15.00 -35.78 17.60
C GLU A 527 15.37 -36.29 19.00
N SER A 528 16.33 -37.21 19.10
CA SER A 528 16.81 -37.74 20.39
C SER A 528 17.79 -36.83 21.13
N ALA A 529 18.38 -35.85 20.45
CA ALA A 529 19.37 -34.92 21.00
C ALA A 529 18.79 -33.59 21.51
N GLY A 530 17.46 -33.41 21.50
CA GLY A 530 16.81 -32.17 21.97
C GLY A 530 17.05 -30.93 21.10
N ALA A 531 17.60 -31.12 19.91
CA ALA A 531 17.97 -30.05 18.98
C ALA A 531 16.90 -29.80 17.90
N THR A 532 15.76 -30.48 17.94
CA THR A 532 14.73 -30.37 16.92
C THR A 532 13.58 -29.50 17.37
N THR A 533 13.39 -28.41 16.68
CA THR A 533 12.06 -27.92 16.38
C THR A 533 11.47 -28.83 15.30
N SER A 534 10.71 -29.84 15.70
CA SER A 534 9.85 -30.57 14.74
C SER A 534 8.82 -29.57 14.23
N TYR A 535 9.07 -29.02 13.04
CA TYR A 535 8.12 -28.19 12.35
C TYR A 535 6.93 -29.05 11.97
N ASN A 536 5.76 -28.73 12.51
CA ASN A 536 4.51 -29.12 11.86
C ASN A 536 4.38 -28.27 10.60
N SER A 537 5.01 -28.73 9.50
CA SER A 537 5.08 -28.02 8.22
C SER A 537 3.68 -27.64 7.71
N ALA A 538 2.68 -28.47 7.99
CA ALA A 538 1.30 -28.21 7.59
C ALA A 538 0.65 -27.03 8.31
N GLU A 539 1.04 -26.73 9.56
CA GLU A 539 0.55 -25.56 10.31
C GLU A 539 1.38 -24.31 10.01
N ALA A 540 2.70 -24.47 9.85
CA ALA A 540 3.59 -23.34 9.61
C ALA A 540 3.41 -22.73 8.22
N THR A 541 3.00 -23.53 7.21
CA THR A 541 2.87 -23.06 5.82
C THR A 541 1.57 -22.31 5.53
N LYS A 542 0.62 -22.27 6.46
CA LYS A 542 -0.72 -21.68 6.26
C LYS A 542 -1.09 -20.68 7.36
N TYR A 543 -1.91 -19.71 7.00
CA TYR A 543 -2.58 -18.83 7.95
C TYR A 543 -4.05 -18.60 7.53
N LYS A 544 -4.92 -18.39 8.53
CA LYS A 544 -6.37 -18.21 8.36
C LYS A 544 -6.72 -16.76 8.09
N PRO A 545 -7.95 -16.46 7.61
CA PRO A 545 -8.47 -15.11 7.57
C PRO A 545 -8.46 -14.42 8.93
N GLU A 546 -8.16 -13.12 8.92
CA GLU A 546 -8.36 -12.22 10.04
C GLU A 546 -9.72 -11.56 9.89
N THR A 547 -10.51 -11.43 10.97
CA THR A 547 -11.82 -10.80 10.93
C THR A 547 -11.95 -9.66 11.93
N THR A 548 -12.70 -8.62 11.55
CA THR A 548 -12.93 -7.45 12.38
C THR A 548 -14.41 -7.14 12.53
N TRP A 549 -14.83 -6.70 13.72
CA TRP A 549 -16.10 -6.03 13.95
C TRP A 549 -15.86 -4.58 14.29
N ASN A 550 -16.48 -3.67 13.56
CA ASN A 550 -16.40 -2.24 13.75
C ASN A 550 -17.74 -1.69 14.24
N PHE A 551 -17.69 -0.90 15.31
CA PHE A 551 -18.78 -0.10 15.85
C PHE A 551 -18.37 1.36 15.71
N GLU A 552 -19.15 2.15 15.01
CA GLU A 552 -18.82 3.55 14.69
C GLU A 552 -20.03 4.45 14.87
N ILE A 553 -19.80 5.62 15.44
CA ILE A 553 -20.74 6.74 15.47
C ILE A 553 -20.02 7.94 14.88
N GLY A 554 -20.65 8.64 13.94
CA GLY A 554 -20.02 9.79 13.30
C GLY A 554 -21.05 10.81 12.82
N THR A 555 -20.52 11.90 12.27
CA THR A 555 -21.31 13.03 11.76
C THR A 555 -20.60 13.68 10.58
N HIS A 556 -21.39 14.17 9.64
CA HIS A 556 -20.97 15.04 8.53
C HIS A 556 -21.79 16.32 8.61
N LEU A 557 -21.15 17.45 8.86
CA LEU A 557 -21.82 18.73 9.09
C LEU A 557 -21.30 19.81 8.13
N GLN A 558 -22.22 20.64 7.66
CA GLN A 558 -21.96 21.89 6.95
C GLN A 558 -22.77 22.99 7.63
N PRO A 559 -22.30 23.50 8.80
CA PRO A 559 -23.10 24.45 9.62
C PRO A 559 -23.21 25.81 9.00
N VAL A 560 -22.26 26.25 8.20
CA VAL A 560 -22.23 27.46 7.40
C VAL A 560 -21.56 27.24 6.07
N ASP A 561 -21.82 28.07 5.09
CA ASP A 561 -21.20 27.94 3.76
C ASP A 561 -19.67 27.96 3.85
N GLY A 562 -19.05 27.02 3.17
CA GLY A 562 -17.59 26.87 3.13
C GLY A 562 -16.97 26.17 4.34
N LEU A 563 -17.73 25.80 5.38
CA LEU A 563 -17.25 25.06 6.55
C LEU A 563 -17.79 23.64 6.55
N ASP A 564 -16.93 22.64 6.33
CA ASP A 564 -17.24 21.22 6.43
C ASP A 564 -16.58 20.67 7.69
N ILE A 565 -17.31 19.85 8.47
CA ILE A 565 -16.83 19.19 9.69
C ILE A 565 -17.25 17.73 9.66
N ASP A 566 -16.29 16.85 9.78
CA ASP A 566 -16.49 15.40 9.94
C ASP A 566 -15.92 14.97 11.29
N ALA A 567 -16.67 14.15 12.02
CA ALA A 567 -16.19 13.56 13.26
C ALA A 567 -16.66 12.11 13.36
N SER A 568 -15.83 11.23 13.92
CA SER A 568 -16.25 9.87 14.25
C SER A 568 -15.54 9.33 15.49
N LEU A 569 -16.25 8.45 16.17
CA LEU A 569 -15.76 7.58 17.23
C LEU A 569 -15.88 6.15 16.75
N PHE A 570 -14.83 5.36 16.90
CA PHE A 570 -14.85 3.97 16.48
C PHE A 570 -14.32 3.03 17.55
N TRP A 571 -14.81 1.79 17.50
CA TRP A 571 -14.33 0.65 18.28
C TRP A 571 -14.27 -0.57 17.38
N ILE A 572 -13.10 -1.18 17.26
CA ILE A 572 -12.84 -2.35 16.42
C ILE A 572 -12.33 -3.50 17.30
N GLU A 573 -12.98 -4.66 17.20
CA GLU A 573 -12.49 -5.94 17.74
C GLU A 573 -11.94 -6.78 16.58
N CYS A 574 -10.71 -7.23 16.70
CA CYS A 574 -10.01 -8.06 15.71
C CYS A 574 -9.79 -9.47 16.27
N PHE A 575 -10.16 -10.48 15.48
CA PHE A 575 -10.04 -11.90 15.79
C PHE A 575 -9.09 -12.55 14.79
N ASP A 576 -8.33 -13.53 15.28
CA ASP A 576 -7.34 -14.26 14.48
C ASP A 576 -6.39 -13.31 13.75
N GLN A 577 -5.95 -12.25 14.47
CA GLN A 577 -5.08 -11.21 13.90
C GLN A 577 -3.82 -11.84 13.31
N GLN A 578 -3.56 -11.50 12.06
CA GLN A 578 -2.36 -11.92 11.35
C GLN A 578 -1.19 -11.06 11.79
N VAL A 579 -0.26 -11.66 12.53
CA VAL A 579 0.98 -11.05 13.01
C VAL A 579 2.19 -11.72 12.35
N THR A 580 3.22 -10.94 12.04
CA THR A 580 4.48 -11.47 11.52
C THR A 580 5.33 -11.92 12.69
N VAL A 581 5.67 -13.21 12.73
CA VAL A 581 6.49 -13.80 13.79
C VAL A 581 7.75 -14.42 13.21
N LEU A 582 8.81 -14.49 14.03
CA LEU A 582 9.98 -15.32 13.77
C LEU A 582 9.69 -16.73 14.29
N PRO A 583 9.84 -17.79 13.48
CA PRO A 583 9.68 -19.16 13.96
C PRO A 583 10.69 -19.48 15.06
N LYS A 584 10.27 -20.26 16.07
CA LYS A 584 11.15 -20.64 17.19
C LYS A 584 12.43 -21.32 16.69
N GLY A 585 13.58 -20.82 17.14
CA GLY A 585 14.90 -21.36 16.80
C GLY A 585 15.46 -20.91 15.45
N MET A 586 14.79 -19.98 14.75
CA MET A 586 15.24 -19.44 13.47
C MET A 586 15.60 -17.97 13.56
N SER A 587 16.58 -17.54 12.76
CA SER A 587 17.10 -16.17 12.76
C SER A 587 16.73 -15.36 11.52
N THR A 588 16.19 -16.00 10.47
CA THR A 588 16.05 -15.38 9.14
C THR A 588 14.65 -15.42 8.57
N GLY A 589 13.92 -16.52 8.68
CA GLY A 589 12.56 -16.67 8.12
C GLY A 589 11.50 -15.94 8.91
N ARG A 590 10.51 -15.39 8.21
CA ARG A 590 9.32 -14.77 8.82
C ARG A 590 8.07 -15.49 8.36
N MET A 591 7.11 -15.64 9.24
CA MET A 591 5.81 -16.22 8.90
C MET A 591 4.67 -15.39 9.47
N MET A 592 3.52 -15.45 8.80
CA MET A 592 2.26 -14.97 9.35
C MET A 592 1.68 -16.03 10.28
N SER A 593 1.23 -15.59 11.45
CA SER A 593 0.53 -16.43 12.43
C SER A 593 -0.76 -15.76 12.89
N ASN A 594 -1.81 -16.53 13.09
CA ASN A 594 -3.09 -16.06 13.66
C ASN A 594 -3.07 -16.16 15.20
N ALA A 595 -2.01 -15.69 15.82
CA ALA A 595 -1.79 -15.88 17.25
C ALA A 595 -2.47 -14.84 18.14
N ALA A 596 -2.95 -13.72 17.56
CA ALA A 596 -3.38 -12.57 18.34
C ALA A 596 -4.88 -12.28 18.25
N ARG A 597 -5.42 -11.70 19.31
CA ARG A 597 -6.64 -10.89 19.31
C ARG A 597 -6.27 -9.47 19.65
N ALA A 598 -6.86 -8.50 18.96
CA ALA A 598 -6.57 -7.10 19.18
C ALA A 598 -7.86 -6.27 19.23
N ARG A 599 -7.72 -5.10 19.82
CA ARG A 599 -8.74 -4.05 19.84
C ARG A 599 -8.13 -2.76 19.36
N SER A 600 -8.92 -1.96 18.65
CA SER A 600 -8.59 -0.56 18.38
C SER A 600 -9.79 0.33 18.68
N ALA A 601 -9.56 1.43 19.38
CA ALA A 601 -10.58 2.45 19.66
C ALA A 601 -9.99 3.83 19.41
N GLY A 602 -10.78 4.76 18.92
CA GLY A 602 -10.24 6.08 18.63
C GLY A 602 -11.24 7.11 18.18
N VAL A 603 -10.69 8.27 17.85
CA VAL A 603 -11.41 9.47 17.40
C VAL A 603 -10.82 9.93 16.08
N GLU A 604 -11.68 10.40 15.19
CA GLU A 604 -11.32 11.05 13.93
C GLU A 604 -12.06 12.37 13.84
N LEU A 605 -11.33 13.43 13.51
CA LEU A 605 -11.86 14.77 13.31
C LEU A 605 -11.26 15.35 12.04
N SER A 606 -12.09 15.89 11.16
CA SER A 606 -11.69 16.66 9.99
C SER A 606 -12.50 17.94 9.91
N ALA A 607 -11.85 19.06 9.62
CA ALA A 607 -12.52 20.32 9.38
C ALA A 607 -11.87 21.02 8.18
N SER A 608 -12.66 21.55 7.28
CA SER A 608 -12.19 22.41 6.20
C SER A 608 -13.02 23.67 6.10
N TYR A 609 -12.34 24.81 5.91
CA TYR A 609 -12.98 26.10 5.74
C TYR A 609 -12.40 26.85 4.54
N ASN A 610 -13.27 27.21 3.60
CA ASN A 610 -12.93 27.97 2.42
C ASN A 610 -13.77 29.26 2.36
N PHE A 611 -13.10 30.41 2.37
CA PHE A 611 -13.78 31.70 2.32
C PHE A 611 -12.90 32.78 1.71
N LYS A 612 -13.34 33.41 0.61
CA LYS A 612 -12.69 34.57 -0.03
C LYS A 612 -11.19 34.47 -0.19
N GLY A 613 -10.72 33.34 -0.73
CA GLY A 613 -9.31 33.07 -0.95
C GLY A 613 -8.58 32.44 0.25
N LEU A 614 -9.16 32.45 1.45
CA LEU A 614 -8.64 31.71 2.61
C LEU A 614 -9.06 30.24 2.51
N SER A 615 -8.10 29.33 2.69
CA SER A 615 -8.32 27.89 2.79
C SER A 615 -7.65 27.36 4.07
N LEU A 616 -8.43 26.75 4.95
CA LEU A 616 -7.96 26.13 6.18
C LEU A 616 -8.41 24.67 6.21
N MET A 617 -7.52 23.78 6.62
CA MET A 617 -7.86 22.36 6.86
C MET A 617 -7.18 21.87 8.13
N ALA A 618 -7.89 21.03 8.87
CA ALA A 618 -7.40 20.37 10.07
C ALA A 618 -7.91 18.94 10.11
N ASP A 619 -7.02 17.98 10.14
CA ASP A 619 -7.31 16.56 10.23
C ASP A 619 -6.58 15.98 11.46
N TYR A 620 -7.33 15.37 12.37
CA TYR A 620 -6.78 14.75 13.59
C TYR A 620 -7.32 13.35 13.78
N GLY A 621 -6.43 12.40 14.04
CA GLY A 621 -6.77 11.04 14.40
C GLY A 621 -6.05 10.61 15.68
N PHE A 622 -6.80 10.01 16.60
CA PHE A 622 -6.27 9.29 17.76
C PHE A 622 -6.67 7.82 17.69
N THR A 623 -5.73 6.93 18.00
CA THR A 623 -5.93 5.48 17.97
C THR A 623 -5.25 4.83 19.19
N ASP A 624 -6.03 4.11 20.01
CA ASP A 624 -5.54 3.19 21.03
C ASP A 624 -5.74 1.74 20.53
N ALA A 625 -4.73 1.23 19.81
CA ALA A 625 -4.71 -0.13 19.26
C ALA A 625 -3.83 -1.03 20.11
N ARG A 626 -4.39 -2.12 20.70
CA ARG A 626 -3.70 -2.99 21.65
C ARG A 626 -4.00 -4.45 21.45
N PHE A 627 -3.02 -5.30 21.77
CA PHE A 627 -3.23 -6.73 21.90
C PHE A 627 -4.17 -7.04 23.08
N ARG A 628 -5.24 -7.77 22.81
CA ARG A 628 -6.14 -8.35 23.83
C ARG A 628 -5.65 -9.70 24.31
N LYS A 629 -5.02 -10.44 23.41
CA LYS A 629 -4.38 -11.72 23.70
C LYS A 629 -3.28 -11.91 22.66
N TYR A 630 -2.06 -12.01 23.10
CA TYR A 630 -0.93 -12.39 22.27
C TYR A 630 0.20 -12.95 23.13
N ASP A 631 0.57 -14.18 22.85
CA ASP A 631 1.70 -14.88 23.44
C ASP A 631 2.44 -15.57 22.30
N ASP A 632 3.71 -15.24 22.08
CA ASP A 632 4.55 -15.81 21.03
C ASP A 632 5.28 -17.07 21.52
N GLY A 633 5.01 -17.50 22.78
CA GLY A 633 5.62 -18.63 23.46
C GLY A 633 6.98 -18.30 24.08
N THR A 634 7.43 -17.03 24.00
CA THR A 634 8.58 -16.49 24.74
C THR A 634 8.13 -15.41 25.71
N ALA A 635 7.12 -14.61 25.36
CA ALA A 635 6.56 -13.56 26.19
C ALA A 635 5.07 -13.33 25.91
N ASN A 636 4.36 -12.82 26.91
CA ASN A 636 2.98 -12.39 26.79
C ASN A 636 2.91 -10.88 26.59
N TYR A 637 2.35 -10.45 25.46
CA TYR A 637 2.25 -9.05 25.04
C TYR A 637 0.86 -8.45 25.27
N GLN A 638 0.00 -9.10 26.03
CA GLN A 638 -1.35 -8.61 26.33
C GLN A 638 -1.30 -7.19 26.92
N GLY A 639 -2.08 -6.26 26.36
CA GLY A 639 -2.15 -4.86 26.75
C GLY A 639 -1.15 -3.95 26.04
N ASN A 640 -0.13 -4.50 25.38
CA ASN A 640 0.82 -3.72 24.60
C ASN A 640 0.18 -3.14 23.33
N THR A 641 0.68 -1.97 22.92
CA THR A 641 0.26 -1.28 21.71
C THR A 641 0.70 -2.05 20.46
N LEU A 642 -0.14 -2.09 19.44
CA LEU A 642 0.20 -2.69 18.16
C LEU A 642 1.36 -1.93 17.50
N PRO A 643 2.39 -2.64 16.98
CA PRO A 643 3.55 -1.99 16.37
C PRO A 643 3.23 -1.40 15.00
N TYR A 644 4.11 -0.49 14.54
CA TYR A 644 4.16 0.18 13.23
C TYR A 644 3.02 1.17 12.95
N ALA A 645 2.03 1.32 13.80
CA ALA A 645 0.97 2.29 13.65
C ALA A 645 1.13 3.48 14.61
N PRO A 646 1.00 4.74 14.17
CA PRO A 646 1.05 5.89 15.05
C PRO A 646 -0.20 5.97 15.93
N GLN A 647 -0.01 6.40 17.20
CA GLN A 647 -1.12 6.65 18.10
C GLN A 647 -1.89 7.92 17.75
N ASN A 648 -1.23 8.89 17.14
CA ASN A 648 -1.84 10.15 16.71
C ASN A 648 -1.39 10.49 15.30
N THR A 649 -2.29 11.07 14.52
CA THR A 649 -2.01 11.72 13.25
C THR A 649 -2.62 13.10 13.27
N LEU A 650 -1.86 14.13 12.89
CA LEU A 650 -2.35 15.49 12.78
C LEU A 650 -1.84 16.11 11.48
N SER A 651 -2.74 16.74 10.74
CA SER A 651 -2.41 17.54 9.56
C SER A 651 -3.13 18.87 9.64
N LEU A 652 -2.41 19.96 9.60
CA LEU A 652 -2.95 21.32 9.51
C LEU A 652 -2.48 21.93 8.21
N MET A 653 -3.36 22.62 7.50
CA MET A 653 -3.05 23.38 6.32
C MET A 653 -3.69 24.76 6.37
N ALA A 654 -2.94 25.77 6.04
CA ALA A 654 -3.42 27.13 5.89
C ALA A 654 -2.91 27.71 4.55
N GLY A 655 -3.80 28.31 3.79
CA GLY A 655 -3.46 28.92 2.52
C GLY A 655 -4.26 30.19 2.25
N TYR A 656 -3.69 31.09 1.47
CA TYR A 656 -4.37 32.27 0.99
C TYR A 656 -4.05 32.51 -0.48
N THR A 657 -5.11 32.75 -1.26
CA THR A 657 -5.02 33.06 -2.69
C THR A 657 -5.41 34.52 -2.91
N TRP A 658 -4.45 35.30 -3.40
CA TRP A 658 -4.68 36.67 -3.88
C TRP A 658 -5.03 36.60 -5.36
N HIS A 659 -6.20 37.16 -5.73
CA HIS A 659 -6.62 37.26 -7.11
C HIS A 659 -6.22 38.62 -7.68
N PHE A 660 -5.75 38.65 -8.92
CA PHE A 660 -5.31 39.86 -9.62
C PHE A 660 -6.12 40.02 -10.92
N ASP A 661 -6.60 41.25 -11.14
CA ASP A 661 -7.26 41.61 -12.39
C ASP A 661 -6.22 42.03 -13.45
N THR A 662 -5.30 41.11 -13.78
CA THR A 662 -4.29 41.30 -14.82
C THR A 662 -4.43 40.29 -15.94
N LYS A 663 -3.93 40.64 -17.13
CA LYS A 663 -3.97 39.74 -18.29
C LYS A 663 -3.07 38.50 -18.13
N THR A 664 -1.99 38.61 -17.38
CA THR A 664 -0.91 37.60 -17.29
C THR A 664 -0.98 36.79 -16.01
N LEU A 665 -0.79 37.42 -14.86
CA LEU A 665 -0.84 36.76 -13.55
C LEU A 665 -2.26 36.86 -13.00
N LYS A 666 -2.94 35.71 -12.84
CA LYS A 666 -4.33 35.65 -12.35
C LYS A 666 -4.41 35.57 -10.84
N SER A 667 -3.55 34.79 -10.23
CA SER A 667 -3.50 34.69 -8.77
C SER A 667 -2.12 34.29 -8.25
N LEU A 668 -1.89 34.61 -6.98
CA LEU A 668 -0.78 34.13 -6.16
C LEU A 668 -1.37 33.33 -5.01
N THR A 669 -0.91 32.10 -4.83
CA THR A 669 -1.33 31.24 -3.72
C THR A 669 -0.13 30.94 -2.83
N LEU A 670 -0.22 31.27 -1.55
CA LEU A 670 0.73 30.86 -0.53
C LEU A 670 0.05 29.82 0.36
N MET A 671 0.70 28.67 0.58
CA MET A 671 0.22 27.61 1.45
C MET A 671 1.32 27.12 2.37
N ALA A 672 0.93 26.75 3.57
CA ALA A 672 1.77 26.03 4.52
C ALA A 672 1.01 24.82 5.05
N ASP A 673 1.70 23.70 5.20
CA ASP A 673 1.18 22.49 5.82
C ASP A 673 2.10 22.05 6.96
N TRP A 674 1.48 21.60 8.05
CA TRP A 674 2.17 21.03 9.18
C TRP A 674 1.56 19.67 9.53
N ARG A 675 2.40 18.65 9.54
CA ARG A 675 1.99 17.27 9.86
C ARG A 675 2.73 16.82 11.11
N ALA A 676 2.02 16.24 12.06
CA ALA A 676 2.61 15.62 13.22
C ALA A 676 2.18 14.17 13.32
N ILE A 677 3.16 13.30 13.52
CA ILE A 677 2.98 11.85 13.69
C ILE A 677 3.31 11.54 15.14
N GLY A 678 2.37 10.92 15.85
CA GLY A 678 2.52 10.50 17.23
C GLY A 678 3.47 9.32 17.38
N ARG A 679 3.61 8.85 18.61
CA ARG A 679 4.49 7.73 18.91
C ARG A 679 4.15 6.49 18.09
N ILE A 680 5.19 5.83 17.55
CA ILE A 680 5.13 4.55 16.86
C ILE A 680 6.00 3.57 17.64
N TYR A 681 5.45 2.43 18.09
CA TYR A 681 6.21 1.33 18.62
C TYR A 681 6.68 0.42 17.49
N TRP A 682 7.92 -0.07 17.57
CA TRP A 682 8.55 -0.87 16.53
C TRP A 682 8.51 -2.38 16.79
N ASN A 683 8.20 -2.78 18.01
CA ASN A 683 8.12 -4.19 18.41
C ASN A 683 6.92 -4.45 19.33
N GLU A 684 6.54 -5.70 19.45
CA GLU A 684 5.40 -6.18 20.23
C GLU A 684 5.60 -5.95 21.74
N ALA A 685 6.86 -5.94 22.21
CA ALA A 685 7.22 -5.67 23.59
C ALA A 685 7.10 -4.18 23.98
N ASN A 686 6.92 -3.28 22.99
CA ASN A 686 6.90 -1.82 23.17
C ASN A 686 8.18 -1.24 23.83
N THR A 687 9.30 -1.91 23.66
CA THR A 687 10.61 -1.47 24.21
C THR A 687 11.33 -0.50 23.30
N LEU A 688 10.94 -0.45 22.00
CA LEU A 688 11.55 0.39 21.00
C LEU A 688 10.48 1.24 20.31
N SER A 689 10.70 2.54 20.20
CA SER A 689 9.71 3.45 19.62
C SER A 689 10.35 4.68 18.98
N GLN A 690 9.71 5.20 17.93
CA GLN A 690 9.89 6.57 17.46
C GLN A 690 9.00 7.49 18.32
N GLY A 691 9.56 8.57 18.85
CA GLY A 691 8.81 9.62 19.52
C GLY A 691 7.93 10.40 18.54
N ILE A 692 7.16 11.36 19.05
CA ILE A 692 6.41 12.29 18.19
C ILE A 692 7.40 13.13 17.37
N TYR A 693 7.09 13.27 16.08
CA TYR A 693 7.83 14.16 15.16
C TYR A 693 6.86 14.97 14.31
N SER A 694 7.36 16.08 13.77
CA SER A 694 6.53 16.94 12.91
C SER A 694 7.28 17.46 11.70
N LEU A 695 6.56 17.57 10.59
CA LEU A 695 7.07 18.00 9.29
C LEU A 695 6.35 19.27 8.85
N LEU A 696 7.11 20.31 8.58
CA LEU A 696 6.61 21.57 8.04
C LEU A 696 6.87 21.62 6.54
N GLY A 697 5.83 21.89 5.75
CA GLY A 697 5.90 22.16 4.33
C GLY A 697 5.37 23.55 4.00
N ALA A 698 5.81 24.11 2.87
CA ALA A 698 5.27 25.35 2.32
C ALA A 698 5.38 25.35 0.80
N GLN A 699 4.43 26.04 0.15
CA GLN A 699 4.51 26.30 -1.29
C GLN A 699 3.97 27.66 -1.67
N LEU A 700 4.55 28.19 -2.76
CA LEU A 700 4.16 29.43 -3.41
C LEU A 700 3.83 29.14 -4.87
N SER A 701 2.57 29.36 -5.28
CA SER A 701 2.10 29.13 -6.64
C SER A 701 1.72 30.44 -7.34
N LEU A 702 2.34 30.65 -8.50
CA LEU A 702 2.04 31.74 -9.43
C LEU A 702 1.13 31.19 -10.51
N ASN A 703 -0.14 31.60 -10.52
CA ASN A 703 -1.13 31.11 -11.47
C ASN A 703 -1.29 32.12 -12.63
N PHE A 704 -0.88 31.69 -13.80
CA PHE A 704 -1.07 32.41 -15.07
C PHE A 704 -2.30 31.85 -15.79
N LYS A 705 -2.66 32.43 -16.95
CA LYS A 705 -3.83 31.98 -17.72
C LYS A 705 -3.84 30.48 -18.04
N ASN A 706 -2.72 29.92 -18.50
CA ASN A 706 -2.59 28.53 -18.94
C ASN A 706 -1.44 27.78 -18.26
N ALA A 707 -0.82 28.39 -17.25
CA ALA A 707 0.31 27.80 -16.57
C ALA A 707 0.31 28.13 -15.09
N THR A 708 0.84 27.25 -14.27
CA THR A 708 1.10 27.45 -12.84
C THR A 708 2.56 27.13 -12.56
N LEU A 709 3.29 28.09 -12.03
CA LEU A 709 4.64 27.88 -11.50
C LEU A 709 4.56 27.77 -9.99
N THR A 710 5.00 26.65 -9.43
CA THR A 710 5.00 26.39 -7.99
C THR A 710 6.42 26.19 -7.48
N LEU A 711 6.79 26.93 -6.45
CA LEU A 711 7.97 26.70 -5.62
C LEU A 711 7.50 26.03 -4.34
N TRP A 712 8.14 24.95 -3.93
CA TRP A 712 7.73 24.22 -2.73
C TRP A 712 8.93 23.72 -1.93
N GLY A 713 8.72 23.49 -0.63
CA GLY A 713 9.68 22.86 0.26
C GLY A 713 8.97 21.92 1.23
N LYS A 714 9.58 20.78 1.49
CA LYS A 714 9.10 19.76 2.46
C LYS A 714 10.16 19.56 3.54
N ASN A 715 9.69 19.19 4.74
CA ASN A 715 10.53 19.05 5.95
C ASN A 715 11.43 20.27 6.19
N LEU A 716 10.86 21.48 6.16
CA LEU A 716 11.58 22.75 6.26
C LEU A 716 12.35 22.91 7.57
N THR A 717 11.98 22.21 8.61
CA THR A 717 12.67 22.16 9.90
C THR A 717 13.84 21.17 9.91
N ASN A 718 14.03 20.41 8.84
CA ASN A 718 15.04 19.35 8.69
C ASN A 718 14.99 18.35 9.87
N GLU A 719 13.78 17.95 10.26
CA GLU A 719 13.55 16.95 11.30
C GLU A 719 14.09 15.58 10.88
N SER A 720 14.85 14.93 11.77
CA SER A 720 15.34 13.55 11.58
C SER A 720 14.42 12.59 12.31
N TYR A 721 13.83 11.65 11.61
CA TYR A 721 12.85 10.71 12.13
C TYR A 721 12.98 9.34 11.49
N ASP A 722 12.59 8.29 12.25
CA ASP A 722 12.57 6.93 11.77
C ASP A 722 11.20 6.59 11.19
N VAL A 723 11.20 5.93 10.04
CA VAL A 723 9.97 5.49 9.35
C VAL A 723 9.76 3.99 9.41
N PHE A 724 10.83 3.23 9.71
CA PHE A 724 10.78 1.79 9.74
C PHE A 724 11.91 1.18 10.58
N TYR A 725 11.62 0.02 11.18
CA TYR A 725 12.56 -0.78 11.94
C TYR A 725 12.37 -2.27 11.64
N PHE A 726 13.47 -3.02 11.65
CA PHE A 726 13.43 -4.47 11.59
C PHE A 726 14.73 -5.09 12.13
N LYS A 727 14.68 -6.41 12.40
CA LYS A 727 15.85 -7.21 12.72
C LYS A 727 16.18 -8.16 11.58
N SER A 728 17.47 -8.31 11.27
CA SER A 728 17.99 -9.33 10.36
C SER A 728 19.31 -9.86 10.89
N VAL A 729 19.48 -11.18 10.91
CA VAL A 729 20.72 -11.87 11.39
C VAL A 729 21.18 -11.34 12.76
N GLY A 730 20.25 -11.16 13.69
CA GLY A 730 20.54 -10.67 15.04
C GLY A 730 20.90 -9.18 15.15
N LYS A 731 21.02 -8.45 14.05
CA LYS A 731 21.29 -7.00 14.00
C LYS A 731 20.00 -6.20 13.83
N GLU A 732 20.03 -4.95 14.28
CA GLU A 732 18.91 -4.01 14.24
C GLU A 732 19.15 -2.95 13.16
N PHE A 733 18.09 -2.59 12.45
CA PHE A 733 18.15 -1.64 11.34
C PHE A 733 16.99 -0.67 11.37
N PHE A 734 17.28 0.59 10.99
CA PHE A 734 16.27 1.63 10.81
C PHE A 734 16.36 2.25 9.41
N SER A 735 15.20 2.62 8.87
CA SER A 735 15.09 3.54 7.74
C SER A 735 14.71 4.92 8.23
N LYS A 736 15.37 5.95 7.69
CA LYS A 736 15.12 7.37 7.99
C LYS A 736 14.12 7.95 6.99
N GLY A 737 13.35 8.94 7.44
CA GLY A 737 12.51 9.73 6.56
C GLY A 737 13.31 10.75 5.75
N ALA A 738 12.72 11.25 4.66
CA ALA A 738 13.35 12.23 3.77
C ALA A 738 13.73 13.52 4.52
N PRO A 739 14.97 14.03 4.37
CA PRO A 739 15.42 15.28 4.97
C PRO A 739 14.79 16.51 4.28
N LEU A 740 15.18 17.71 4.68
CA LEU A 740 14.82 18.95 4.00
C LEU A 740 15.10 18.86 2.50
N HIS A 741 14.09 19.11 1.69
CA HIS A 741 14.22 19.23 0.24
C HIS A 741 13.21 20.24 -0.31
N PHE A 742 13.51 20.76 -1.50
CA PHE A 742 12.66 21.73 -2.16
C PHE A 742 12.67 21.50 -3.67
N GLY A 743 11.68 22.05 -4.34
CA GLY A 743 11.53 21.85 -5.78
C GLY A 743 10.77 22.97 -6.47
N VAL A 744 10.83 22.92 -7.79
CA VAL A 744 10.12 23.80 -8.70
C VAL A 744 9.28 22.96 -9.63
N ARG A 745 7.98 23.29 -9.73
CA ARG A 745 7.01 22.62 -10.59
C ARG A 745 6.38 23.61 -11.55
N LEU A 746 6.28 23.23 -12.81
CA LEU A 746 5.54 23.95 -13.86
C LEU A 746 4.41 23.06 -14.37
N ASN A 747 3.17 23.49 -14.21
CA ASN A 747 1.98 22.90 -14.82
C ASN A 747 1.53 23.76 -15.99
N ILE A 748 1.16 23.15 -17.10
CA ILE A 748 0.64 23.81 -18.32
C ILE A 748 -0.67 23.11 -18.70
N ASN A 749 -1.73 23.90 -18.96
CA ASN A 749 -3.04 23.41 -19.39
C ASN A 749 -3.46 24.24 -20.61
N ILE A 750 -3.68 23.61 -21.78
CA ILE A 750 -3.99 24.24 -23.06
C ILE A 750 -5.23 23.60 -23.67
#